data_520ed62b6d2ffbaacfcd7a922467a719
#
_entry.id   520ed62b6d2ffbaacfcd7a922467a719
#
_cell.length_a   1.000
_cell.length_b   1.000
_cell.length_c   1.000
_cell.angle_alpha   90.00
_cell.angle_beta   90.00
_cell.angle_gamma   90.00
#
_symmetry.space_group_name_H-M   'P 1'
#
loop_
_entity.id
_entity.type
_entity.pdbx_description
1 polymer ?
#
loop_
_entity_poly.entity_id
_entity_poly.type
_entity_poly.pdbx_seq_one_letter_code
_entity_poly.pdbx_strand_id
1 'polypeptide(L)'
;MLESQVASMASPDTPVSGAGEPSIKIFVTGHKRAVRPKSKILLPVQVGPGLKDDRFADTLHDDEGENVSELNPYLCELTTQYWAWKNQHADYVGFCHYRRYFSFAVQRFDENPYGEVMEPRISVAACERYGLYDEAIRQRVKDFDVLTTTNTDISQFPEEFATLREHWHAAPYLQDKDLELIVRIVERLHPDYTSDTEAFLEGHHARFCNMFIMRWDIFEEYCAWLFPLLKEFMDEADMAHYSVEALRTPGHLGERLLNIYLLHQQRLHPEWRFAELQCVHFVHTDPRMRPTGVPLKLRGEKQVIPVALAADDGYCAQVATVVRSILDNGSHDRFFDILVLERDISAAHISLLQETVQQFDNVRLCFCDVAPYVAGEDLSTNNEHISAETFYRFLIPELLPFYDKVLYLDSDIVVLGDVAELFDVDLKDNILAATRDIDFLGNLNGSPVSKSEFDKQGRMAYAKNVLQLKDPYSYFQAGVLVLNTEAMRRLHSTAEWFSIVRSSNFIYDDQDILNRECEGRVLFLDLAWDVTHDNSNRIQEVYSFAPAELYHTYLAAREHPQIIHYAGFQKPWLYATVDLAPVWWSYARKTPFYEQALAVLCDARRLKFVEIRKKNPVMGKKNPLRHVIDPLLPVGSPAREKLKESIRKLKSPQK
;
A
#
# COMPACT_ATOMS: atom_id res chain seq x y z
N MET A 1 -38.45 28.92 -66.80
CA MET A 1 -39.12 30.22 -66.99
C MET A 1 -39.16 30.86 -65.63
N LEU A 2 -38.34 31.88 -65.56
CA LEU A 2 -38.62 33.19 -64.95
C LEU A 2 -38.78 33.17 -63.42
N GLU A 3 -37.77 33.64 -62.69
CA GLU A 3 -37.56 35.07 -62.32
C GLU A 3 -38.68 35.54 -61.38
N SER A 4 -38.51 36.19 -60.26
CA SER A 4 -37.53 37.20 -59.86
C SER A 4 -37.77 37.56 -58.38
N GLN A 5 -36.72 37.86 -57.61
CA GLN A 5 -36.48 39.11 -56.87
C GLN A 5 -37.62 39.61 -55.95
N VAL A 6 -37.38 39.94 -54.68
CA VAL A 6 -36.75 41.17 -54.16
C VAL A 6 -36.61 41.12 -52.63
N ALA A 7 -35.45 41.31 -52.16
CA ALA A 7 -34.89 42.14 -51.11
C ALA A 7 -35.63 42.50 -49.80
N SER A 8 -34.85 42.44 -48.74
CA SER A 8 -34.64 43.37 -47.65
C SER A 8 -35.61 43.41 -46.48
N MET A 9 -35.14 42.97 -45.32
CA MET A 9 -34.91 43.91 -44.19
C MET A 9 -34.20 43.17 -43.03
N ALA A 10 -33.11 43.69 -42.60
CA ALA A 10 -32.42 43.32 -41.39
C ALA A 10 -33.15 43.85 -40.16
N SER A 11 -33.12 43.09 -39.05
CA SER A 11 -33.18 43.51 -37.66
C SER A 11 -32.98 42.29 -36.72
N PRO A 12 -32.62 42.44 -35.43
CA PRO A 12 -31.28 42.17 -34.98
C PRO A 12 -31.21 41.01 -33.98
N ASP A 13 -29.98 40.54 -33.79
CA ASP A 13 -29.48 39.85 -32.59
C ASP A 13 -30.38 38.86 -31.85
N THR A 14 -30.22 37.59 -32.22
CA THR A 14 -30.46 36.47 -31.30
C THR A 14 -29.08 35.87 -30.96
N PRO A 15 -28.76 35.67 -29.66
CA PRO A 15 -27.47 35.09 -29.31
C PRO A 15 -27.39 33.63 -29.79
N VAL A 16 -26.31 33.31 -30.46
CA VAL A 16 -25.93 31.94 -30.87
C VAL A 16 -25.74 31.13 -29.58
N SER A 17 -26.75 30.44 -29.13
CA SER A 17 -26.62 29.37 -28.10
C SER A 17 -26.24 28.07 -28.79
N GLY A 18 -24.96 27.75 -28.74
CA GLY A 18 -24.40 26.53 -29.33
C GLY A 18 -22.90 26.38 -29.00
N ALA A 19 -22.50 26.75 -27.79
CA ALA A 19 -21.21 26.33 -27.29
C ALA A 19 -21.30 24.82 -26.95
N GLY A 20 -20.74 23.95 -27.79
CA GLY A 20 -20.58 22.53 -27.48
C GLY A 20 -19.78 22.38 -26.17
N GLU A 21 -19.94 21.26 -25.51
CA GLU A 21 -19.13 20.95 -24.31
C GLU A 21 -17.62 21.12 -24.62
N PRO A 22 -16.84 21.74 -23.70
CA PRO A 22 -15.42 21.96 -23.94
C PRO A 22 -14.67 20.63 -24.09
N SER A 23 -13.76 20.59 -25.05
CA SER A 23 -12.85 19.47 -25.24
C SER A 23 -11.79 19.46 -24.14
N ILE A 24 -11.62 18.31 -23.47
CA ILE A 24 -10.66 18.13 -22.37
C ILE A 24 -9.75 16.96 -22.73
N LYS A 25 -8.44 17.16 -22.64
CA LYS A 25 -7.42 16.11 -22.77
C LYS A 25 -6.51 16.14 -21.55
N ILE A 26 -6.45 15.04 -20.81
CA ILE A 26 -5.54 14.87 -19.68
C ILE A 26 -4.57 13.74 -20.03
N PHE A 27 -3.30 14.07 -20.22
CA PHE A 27 -2.27 13.14 -20.62
C PHE A 27 -1.72 12.43 -19.38
N VAL A 28 -1.73 11.09 -19.42
CA VAL A 28 -1.26 10.23 -18.34
C VAL A 28 0.09 9.65 -18.74
N THR A 29 1.17 10.25 -18.25
CA THR A 29 2.55 9.89 -18.58
C THR A 29 2.95 8.58 -17.90
N GLY A 30 3.52 7.65 -18.66
CA GLY A 30 4.00 6.37 -18.14
C GLY A 30 5.13 5.77 -18.96
N HIS A 31 6.12 5.17 -18.31
CA HIS A 31 7.26 4.49 -18.93
C HIS A 31 7.12 2.95 -18.95
N LYS A 32 6.05 2.42 -18.33
CA LYS A 32 5.76 0.98 -18.25
C LYS A 32 4.26 0.73 -18.41
N ARG A 33 3.91 -0.52 -18.71
CA ARG A 33 2.49 -0.95 -18.73
C ARG A 33 1.88 -0.80 -17.35
N ALA A 34 0.69 -0.21 -17.29
CA ALA A 34 -0.04 0.00 -16.05
C ALA A 34 -1.55 -0.18 -16.28
N VAL A 35 -2.27 -0.60 -15.23
CA VAL A 35 -3.73 -0.53 -15.19
C VAL A 35 -4.14 0.94 -15.25
N ARG A 36 -5.23 1.24 -15.96
CA ARG A 36 -5.68 2.61 -16.20
C ARG A 36 -7.19 2.74 -16.01
N PRO A 37 -7.68 3.91 -15.54
CA PRO A 37 -9.09 4.22 -15.59
C PRO A 37 -9.62 4.16 -17.04
N LYS A 38 -10.85 3.68 -17.22
CA LYS A 38 -11.52 3.68 -18.54
C LYS A 38 -12.12 5.05 -18.78
N SER A 39 -11.43 5.89 -19.54
CA SER A 39 -11.85 7.26 -19.85
C SER A 39 -11.40 7.64 -21.26
N LYS A 40 -12.15 8.51 -21.94
CA LYS A 40 -11.78 9.14 -23.20
C LYS A 40 -11.03 10.46 -23.00
N ILE A 41 -11.02 10.97 -21.78
CA ILE A 41 -10.35 12.21 -21.37
C ILE A 41 -8.94 11.90 -20.83
N LEU A 42 -8.77 10.80 -20.09
CA LEU A 42 -7.49 10.36 -19.55
C LEU A 42 -6.72 9.58 -20.62
N LEU A 43 -5.80 10.25 -21.28
CA LEU A 43 -5.09 9.75 -22.47
C LEU A 43 -3.70 9.24 -22.08
N PRO A 44 -3.42 7.94 -22.15
CA PRO A 44 -2.10 7.41 -21.80
C PRO A 44 -1.05 7.80 -22.82
N VAL A 45 0.12 8.23 -22.34
CA VAL A 45 1.29 8.57 -23.16
C VAL A 45 2.49 7.78 -22.66
N GLN A 46 3.06 6.96 -23.55
CA GLN A 46 4.31 6.25 -23.27
C GLN A 46 5.50 7.17 -23.51
N VAL A 47 6.46 7.16 -22.57
CA VAL A 47 7.68 7.96 -22.60
C VAL A 47 8.90 7.11 -22.26
N GLY A 48 10.09 7.64 -22.55
CA GLY A 48 11.37 7.10 -22.11
C GLY A 48 11.97 6.00 -22.97
N PRO A 49 13.04 5.32 -22.49
CA PRO A 49 13.83 4.36 -23.28
C PRO A 49 13.03 3.19 -23.85
N GLY A 50 11.96 2.77 -23.16
CA GLY A 50 11.08 1.67 -23.61
C GLY A 50 10.35 1.91 -24.93
N LEU A 51 10.26 3.15 -25.42
CA LEU A 51 9.66 3.47 -26.70
C LEU A 51 10.35 2.77 -27.88
N LYS A 52 11.65 2.50 -27.78
CA LYS A 52 12.42 1.84 -28.85
C LYS A 52 12.27 0.32 -28.86
N ASP A 53 12.06 -0.28 -27.68
CA ASP A 53 12.12 -1.72 -27.49
C ASP A 53 10.74 -2.39 -27.31
N ASP A 54 9.79 -1.73 -26.61
CA ASP A 54 8.44 -2.24 -26.36
C ASP A 54 7.41 -1.10 -26.46
N ARG A 55 6.97 -0.81 -27.69
CA ARG A 55 5.99 0.23 -27.98
C ARG A 55 4.58 -0.26 -27.69
N PHE A 56 3.86 0.41 -26.84
CA PHE A 56 2.49 0.03 -26.45
C PHE A 56 1.49 0.52 -27.50
N ALA A 57 0.80 -0.41 -28.16
CA ALA A 57 -0.13 -0.09 -29.25
C ALA A 57 -1.38 0.69 -28.82
N ASP A 58 -1.69 0.69 -27.52
CA ASP A 58 -2.88 1.31 -26.93
C ASP A 58 -2.59 2.63 -26.20
N THR A 59 -1.45 3.27 -26.53
CA THR A 59 -1.01 4.55 -25.94
C THR A 59 -0.61 5.54 -27.04
N LEU A 60 -0.64 6.82 -26.70
CA LEU A 60 0.07 7.86 -27.44
C LEU A 60 1.57 7.76 -27.10
N HIS A 61 2.41 8.41 -27.92
CA HIS A 61 3.86 8.35 -27.77
C HIS A 61 4.44 9.74 -27.91
N ASP A 62 5.29 10.14 -26.97
CA ASP A 62 5.86 11.49 -26.94
C ASP A 62 7.04 11.69 -27.91
N ASP A 63 7.43 10.64 -28.66
CA ASP A 63 8.44 10.70 -29.72
C ASP A 63 7.86 10.96 -31.13
N GLU A 64 6.54 11.17 -31.27
CA GLU A 64 5.86 11.45 -32.51
C GLU A 64 5.72 12.96 -32.74
N GLY A 65 5.94 13.41 -33.99
CA GLY A 65 5.88 14.84 -34.33
C GLY A 65 7.03 15.67 -33.77
N GLU A 66 6.77 16.95 -33.45
CA GLU A 66 7.75 17.82 -32.79
C GLU A 66 7.89 17.47 -31.33
N ASN A 67 9.07 17.01 -30.90
CA ASN A 67 9.26 16.44 -29.57
C ASN A 67 10.67 16.65 -29.01
N VAL A 68 10.81 16.34 -27.72
CA VAL A 68 12.07 16.31 -26.96
C VAL A 68 12.20 14.98 -26.20
N SER A 69 11.64 13.89 -26.73
CA SER A 69 11.55 12.59 -26.06
C SER A 69 12.91 12.02 -25.66
N GLU A 70 13.98 12.29 -26.41
CA GLU A 70 15.35 11.88 -26.08
C GLU A 70 15.88 12.53 -24.79
N LEU A 71 15.29 13.67 -24.39
CA LEU A 71 15.62 14.36 -23.11
C LEU A 71 14.83 13.83 -21.93
N ASN A 72 14.03 12.76 -22.10
CA ASN A 72 13.26 12.18 -20.98
C ASN A 72 14.09 11.81 -19.73
N PRO A 73 15.35 11.34 -19.83
CA PRO A 73 16.20 11.12 -18.65
C PRO A 73 16.46 12.39 -17.79
N TYR A 74 16.31 13.57 -18.37
CA TYR A 74 16.50 14.86 -17.71
C TYR A 74 15.17 15.53 -17.36
N LEU A 75 14.27 15.61 -18.33
CA LEU A 75 13.00 16.34 -18.23
C LEU A 75 11.85 15.51 -17.64
N CYS A 76 12.01 14.18 -17.53
CA CYS A 76 10.98 13.29 -17.01
C CYS A 76 9.64 13.46 -17.76
N GLU A 77 8.54 13.68 -17.01
CA GLU A 77 7.19 13.92 -17.54
C GLU A 77 7.03 15.20 -18.35
N LEU A 78 7.94 16.13 -18.24
CA LEU A 78 7.90 17.39 -19.01
C LEU A 78 8.06 17.13 -20.53
N THR A 79 8.63 15.98 -20.95
CA THR A 79 8.66 15.60 -22.36
C THR A 79 7.25 15.41 -22.95
N THR A 80 6.31 14.86 -22.15
CA THR A 80 4.90 14.78 -22.52
C THR A 80 4.26 16.17 -22.61
N GLN A 81 4.62 17.12 -21.72
CA GLN A 81 4.09 18.49 -21.75
C GLN A 81 4.57 19.20 -23.02
N TYR A 82 5.87 19.10 -23.37
CA TYR A 82 6.40 19.66 -24.60
C TYR A 82 5.74 19.07 -25.85
N TRP A 83 5.63 17.73 -25.91
CA TRP A 83 4.99 17.05 -27.02
C TRP A 83 3.53 17.45 -27.17
N ALA A 84 2.78 17.55 -26.07
CA ALA A 84 1.39 17.98 -26.11
C ALA A 84 1.24 19.42 -26.60
N TRP A 85 2.10 20.33 -26.13
CA TRP A 85 2.15 21.72 -26.59
C TRP A 85 2.36 21.85 -28.11
N LYS A 86 3.22 21.02 -28.68
CA LYS A 86 3.57 21.08 -30.11
C LYS A 86 2.62 20.32 -31.05
N ASN A 87 1.95 19.27 -30.54
CA ASN A 87 1.23 18.33 -31.42
C ASN A 87 -0.26 18.17 -31.08
N GLN A 88 -0.74 18.77 -30.03
CA GLN A 88 -2.12 18.59 -29.56
C GLN A 88 -2.85 19.94 -29.49
N HIS A 89 -4.18 19.86 -29.42
CA HIS A 89 -5.02 21.01 -29.10
C HIS A 89 -6.31 20.55 -28.42
N ALA A 90 -6.80 21.31 -27.44
CA ALA A 90 -8.09 21.12 -26.76
C ALA A 90 -8.48 22.44 -26.07
N ASP A 91 -9.68 22.57 -25.56
CA ASP A 91 -10.05 23.74 -24.75
C ASP A 91 -9.36 23.71 -23.38
N TYR A 92 -9.20 22.50 -22.82
CA TYR A 92 -8.45 22.24 -21.60
C TYR A 92 -7.43 21.12 -21.83
N VAL A 93 -6.24 21.30 -21.27
CA VAL A 93 -5.18 20.31 -21.25
C VAL A 93 -4.71 20.07 -19.84
N GLY A 94 -4.41 18.79 -19.49
CA GLY A 94 -3.92 18.43 -18.18
C GLY A 94 -2.90 17.29 -18.23
N PHE A 95 -2.22 17.08 -17.09
CA PHE A 95 -1.18 16.08 -16.96
C PHE A 95 -1.30 15.31 -15.65
N CYS A 96 -1.19 14.01 -15.75
CA CYS A 96 -1.16 13.04 -14.66
C CYS A 96 -0.02 12.04 -14.87
N HIS A 97 0.24 11.23 -13.87
CA HIS A 97 1.19 10.10 -13.96
C HIS A 97 0.44 8.77 -13.96
N TYR A 98 1.05 7.70 -14.47
CA TYR A 98 0.44 6.37 -14.51
C TYR A 98 0.04 5.82 -13.11
N ARG A 99 0.52 6.39 -12.03
CA ARG A 99 0.18 6.04 -10.64
C ARG A 99 -0.34 7.21 -9.79
N ARG A 100 -0.45 8.41 -10.37
CA ARG A 100 -0.96 9.59 -9.68
C ARG A 100 -2.03 10.26 -10.54
N TYR A 101 -3.20 10.42 -9.99
CA TYR A 101 -4.36 11.00 -10.66
C TYR A 101 -4.99 12.07 -9.77
N PHE A 102 -5.72 12.99 -10.37
CA PHE A 102 -6.57 13.89 -9.61
C PHE A 102 -7.81 13.16 -9.08
N SER A 103 -8.25 13.49 -7.87
CA SER A 103 -9.60 13.18 -7.43
C SER A 103 -10.56 14.23 -7.96
N PHE A 104 -11.50 13.82 -8.83
CA PHE A 104 -12.59 14.67 -9.30
C PHE A 104 -13.84 14.56 -8.44
N ALA A 105 -13.80 13.80 -7.35
CA ALA A 105 -14.87 13.71 -6.37
C ALA A 105 -15.12 15.05 -5.67
N VAL A 106 -16.35 15.28 -5.23
CA VAL A 106 -16.70 16.45 -4.41
C VAL A 106 -16.21 16.29 -2.97
N GLN A 107 -16.28 15.07 -2.47
CA GLN A 107 -15.82 14.67 -1.13
C GLN A 107 -14.28 14.71 -1.08
N ARG A 108 -13.73 15.13 0.06
CA ARG A 108 -12.30 15.02 0.36
C ARG A 108 -12.02 13.71 1.12
N PHE A 109 -10.82 13.21 0.94
CA PHE A 109 -10.30 11.99 1.56
C PHE A 109 -9.10 12.32 2.43
N ASP A 110 -8.76 11.43 3.36
CA ASP A 110 -7.58 11.60 4.21
C ASP A 110 -6.29 11.54 3.39
N GLU A 111 -5.42 12.50 3.60
CA GLU A 111 -4.13 12.63 2.93
C GLU A 111 -3.01 12.16 3.88
N ASN A 112 -1.98 11.55 3.32
CA ASN A 112 -0.75 11.30 4.04
C ASN A 112 -0.02 12.63 4.36
N PRO A 113 1.06 12.63 5.17
CA PRO A 113 1.78 13.86 5.48
C PRO A 113 2.34 14.62 4.27
N TYR A 114 2.45 13.97 3.11
CA TYR A 114 2.95 14.56 1.86
C TYR A 114 1.82 15.07 0.94
N GLY A 115 0.57 15.11 1.41
CA GLY A 115 -0.58 15.62 0.65
C GLY A 115 -1.11 14.65 -0.41
N GLU A 116 -0.85 13.34 -0.29
CA GLU A 116 -1.37 12.32 -1.21
C GLU A 116 -2.44 11.44 -0.53
N VAL A 117 -3.51 11.15 -1.25
CA VAL A 117 -4.48 10.11 -0.89
C VAL A 117 -3.94 8.77 -1.36
N MET A 118 -3.64 7.86 -0.43
CA MET A 118 -3.07 6.56 -0.75
C MET A 118 -4.16 5.55 -1.13
N GLU A 119 -4.09 4.96 -2.30
CA GLU A 119 -5.01 3.92 -2.77
C GLU A 119 -4.21 2.70 -3.27
N PRO A 120 -4.55 1.48 -2.84
CA PRO A 120 -3.77 0.30 -3.24
C PRO A 120 -3.74 0.08 -4.75
N ARG A 121 -4.90 0.13 -5.45
CA ARG A 121 -5.00 -0.21 -6.87
C ARG A 121 -6.07 0.59 -7.62
N ILE A 122 -5.86 0.73 -8.93
CA ILE A 122 -6.90 1.22 -9.83
C ILE A 122 -7.94 0.10 -10.03
N SER A 123 -9.12 0.29 -9.47
CA SER A 123 -10.28 -0.61 -9.58
C SER A 123 -11.52 0.18 -10.03
N VAL A 124 -12.59 -0.51 -10.38
CA VAL A 124 -13.86 0.15 -10.72
C VAL A 124 -14.36 0.98 -9.54
N ALA A 125 -14.35 0.40 -8.33
CA ALA A 125 -14.77 1.09 -7.11
C ALA A 125 -13.90 2.32 -6.80
N ALA A 126 -12.56 2.22 -6.97
CA ALA A 126 -11.66 3.37 -6.80
C ALA A 126 -11.92 4.45 -7.86
N CYS A 127 -12.14 4.06 -9.13
CA CYS A 127 -12.50 5.02 -10.19
C CYS A 127 -13.81 5.75 -9.88
N GLU A 128 -14.83 5.06 -9.37
CA GLU A 128 -16.09 5.66 -8.92
C GLU A 128 -15.87 6.58 -7.72
N ARG A 129 -15.15 6.13 -6.71
CA ARG A 129 -14.84 6.89 -5.48
C ARG A 129 -14.15 8.22 -5.78
N TYR A 130 -13.17 8.22 -6.67
CA TYR A 130 -12.38 9.41 -7.00
C TYR A 130 -12.87 10.16 -8.25
N GLY A 131 -13.99 9.74 -8.85
CA GLY A 131 -14.55 10.40 -10.03
C GLY A 131 -13.64 10.29 -11.28
N LEU A 132 -12.92 9.17 -11.45
CA LEU A 132 -12.02 8.95 -12.59
C LEU A 132 -12.77 8.45 -13.84
N TYR A 133 -13.84 9.16 -14.21
CA TYR A 133 -14.67 8.92 -15.39
C TYR A 133 -15.09 10.23 -16.05
N ASP A 134 -15.35 10.19 -17.35
CA ASP A 134 -15.49 11.37 -18.21
C ASP A 134 -16.48 12.42 -17.68
N GLU A 135 -17.64 11.99 -17.16
CA GLU A 135 -18.67 12.93 -16.70
C GLU A 135 -18.20 13.70 -15.45
N ALA A 136 -17.63 13.03 -14.45
CA ALA A 136 -17.13 13.70 -13.25
C ALA A 136 -15.98 14.67 -13.59
N ILE A 137 -15.09 14.27 -14.50
CA ILE A 137 -13.99 15.11 -14.98
C ILE A 137 -14.56 16.40 -15.62
N ARG A 138 -15.51 16.26 -16.55
CA ARG A 138 -16.15 17.41 -17.23
C ARG A 138 -16.81 18.35 -16.23
N GLN A 139 -17.58 17.81 -15.33
CA GLN A 139 -18.28 18.61 -14.31
C GLN A 139 -17.32 19.42 -13.44
N ARG A 140 -16.17 18.83 -13.13
CA ARG A 140 -15.19 19.46 -12.23
C ARG A 140 -14.31 20.49 -12.93
N VAL A 141 -13.97 20.28 -14.22
CA VAL A 141 -13.02 21.10 -14.96
C VAL A 141 -13.66 22.37 -15.53
N LYS A 142 -14.89 22.30 -16.05
CA LYS A 142 -15.54 23.35 -16.83
C LYS A 142 -15.68 24.72 -16.12
N ASP A 143 -15.67 24.73 -14.80
CA ASP A 143 -15.93 25.93 -14.00
C ASP A 143 -14.64 26.68 -13.59
N PHE A 144 -13.47 26.18 -13.98
CA PHE A 144 -12.18 26.72 -13.56
C PHE A 144 -11.25 26.95 -14.76
N ASP A 145 -10.36 27.90 -14.62
CA ASP A 145 -9.35 28.22 -15.65
C ASP A 145 -8.05 27.45 -15.41
N VAL A 146 -7.72 27.19 -14.13
CA VAL A 146 -6.56 26.41 -13.69
C VAL A 146 -6.95 25.50 -12.51
N LEU A 147 -6.66 24.22 -12.61
CA LEU A 147 -6.76 23.26 -11.51
C LEU A 147 -5.39 22.63 -11.27
N THR A 148 -5.02 22.50 -9.99
CA THR A 148 -3.70 21.96 -9.58
C THR A 148 -3.87 20.92 -8.48
N THR A 149 -2.79 20.27 -8.08
CA THR A 149 -2.75 19.52 -6.81
C THR A 149 -2.91 20.47 -5.63
N THR A 150 -3.25 19.92 -4.46
CA THR A 150 -3.32 20.66 -3.19
C THR A 150 -2.00 21.41 -2.95
N ASN A 151 -2.08 22.66 -2.51
CA ASN A 151 -0.92 23.47 -2.11
C ASN A 151 -0.46 23.01 -0.73
N THR A 152 0.49 22.10 -0.69
CA THR A 152 0.90 21.35 0.52
C THR A 152 1.89 22.20 1.34
N ASP A 153 1.68 22.22 2.65
CA ASP A 153 2.57 22.89 3.62
C ASP A 153 3.70 21.93 4.03
N ILE A 154 4.92 22.19 3.57
CA ILE A 154 6.11 21.38 3.87
C ILE A 154 6.59 21.47 5.32
N SER A 155 6.12 22.44 6.09
CA SER A 155 6.40 22.53 7.52
C SER A 155 5.70 21.41 8.32
N GLN A 156 4.68 20.78 7.72
CA GLN A 156 3.94 19.63 8.27
C GLN A 156 4.55 18.29 7.85
N PHE A 157 5.59 18.29 7.02
CA PHE A 157 6.28 17.05 6.65
C PHE A 157 6.99 16.46 7.87
N PRO A 158 7.20 15.12 7.92
CA PRO A 158 7.94 14.50 9.03
C PRO A 158 9.34 15.06 9.26
N GLU A 159 9.94 15.64 8.22
CA GLU A 159 11.26 16.29 8.22
C GLU A 159 11.21 17.76 8.68
N GLU A 160 10.03 18.40 8.71
CA GLU A 160 9.78 19.77 9.17
C GLU A 160 10.69 20.84 8.49
N PHE A 161 10.38 21.20 7.23
CA PHE A 161 11.13 22.23 6.50
C PHE A 161 10.53 23.63 6.71
N ALA A 162 11.38 24.64 7.01
CA ALA A 162 10.93 26.00 7.17
C ALA A 162 10.71 26.69 5.81
N THR A 163 11.50 26.35 4.79
CA THR A 163 11.42 26.96 3.45
C THR A 163 11.59 25.93 2.34
N LEU A 164 11.10 26.27 1.15
CA LEU A 164 11.31 25.41 -0.04
C LEU A 164 12.78 25.37 -0.47
N ARG A 165 13.59 26.35 -0.10
CA ARG A 165 15.05 26.34 -0.27
C ARG A 165 15.68 25.27 0.63
N GLU A 166 15.27 25.16 1.88
CA GLU A 166 15.71 24.09 2.79
C GLU A 166 15.25 22.70 2.31
N HIS A 167 14.01 22.60 1.83
CA HIS A 167 13.48 21.37 1.24
C HIS A 167 14.29 20.91 0.02
N TRP A 168 14.73 21.85 -0.85
CA TRP A 168 15.64 21.53 -1.96
C TRP A 168 17.00 21.04 -1.45
N HIS A 169 17.61 21.78 -0.53
CA HIS A 169 18.91 21.45 0.06
C HIS A 169 18.94 20.08 0.75
N ALA A 170 17.83 19.66 1.34
CA ALA A 170 17.73 18.38 2.05
C ALA A 170 17.67 17.16 1.10
N ALA A 171 17.33 17.35 -0.16
CA ALA A 171 17.27 16.25 -1.13
C ALA A 171 18.69 15.79 -1.50
N PRO A 172 19.06 14.51 -1.25
CA PRO A 172 20.46 14.05 -1.31
C PRO A 172 21.07 14.07 -2.71
N TYR A 173 20.25 14.22 -3.75
CA TYR A 173 20.66 14.22 -5.16
C TYR A 173 20.49 15.58 -5.85
N LEU A 174 19.86 16.58 -5.22
CA LEU A 174 19.73 17.93 -5.75
C LEU A 174 20.87 18.80 -5.23
N GLN A 175 21.32 19.74 -6.04
CA GLN A 175 22.45 20.61 -5.69
C GLN A 175 21.98 22.07 -5.63
N ASP A 176 22.43 22.82 -4.59
CA ASP A 176 22.08 24.22 -4.40
C ASP A 176 22.52 25.10 -5.57
N LYS A 177 23.69 24.79 -6.18
CA LYS A 177 24.17 25.52 -7.36
C LYS A 177 23.18 25.54 -8.52
N ASP A 178 22.37 24.46 -8.67
CA ASP A 178 21.39 24.31 -9.74
C ASP A 178 20.14 25.16 -9.47
N LEU A 179 19.70 25.20 -8.21
CA LEU A 179 18.64 26.11 -7.80
C LEU A 179 19.04 27.56 -7.98
N GLU A 180 20.27 27.93 -7.58
CA GLU A 180 20.80 29.28 -7.79
C GLU A 180 20.97 29.61 -9.27
N LEU A 181 21.35 28.66 -10.11
CA LEU A 181 21.49 28.85 -11.55
C LEU A 181 20.12 29.17 -12.18
N ILE A 182 19.08 28.36 -11.89
CA ILE A 182 17.75 28.62 -12.47
C ILE A 182 17.16 29.94 -11.97
N VAL A 183 17.40 30.35 -10.72
CA VAL A 183 17.00 31.68 -10.20
C VAL A 183 17.62 32.79 -11.04
N ARG A 184 18.95 32.75 -11.28
CA ARG A 184 19.64 33.71 -12.14
C ARG A 184 19.12 33.72 -13.58
N ILE A 185 18.77 32.57 -14.13
CA ILE A 185 18.19 32.44 -15.47
C ILE A 185 16.81 33.12 -15.51
N VAL A 186 15.95 32.86 -14.51
CA VAL A 186 14.64 33.53 -14.40
C VAL A 186 14.82 35.03 -14.30
N GLU A 187 15.70 35.52 -13.43
CA GLU A 187 15.99 36.93 -13.23
C GLU A 187 16.49 37.62 -14.52
N ARG A 188 17.28 36.89 -15.31
CA ARG A 188 17.84 37.41 -16.59
C ARG A 188 16.79 37.41 -17.72
N LEU A 189 16.00 36.37 -17.89
CA LEU A 189 15.07 36.23 -19.00
C LEU A 189 13.67 36.78 -18.69
N HIS A 190 13.28 36.76 -17.44
CA HIS A 190 11.95 37.18 -16.96
C HIS A 190 12.07 37.97 -15.63
N PRO A 191 12.66 39.19 -15.62
CA PRO A 191 12.92 39.94 -14.40
C PRO A 191 11.67 40.32 -13.62
N ASP A 192 10.49 40.31 -14.25
CA ASP A 192 9.19 40.51 -13.63
C ASP A 192 8.76 39.35 -12.70
N TYR A 193 9.36 38.16 -12.86
CA TYR A 193 9.14 36.99 -11.99
C TYR A 193 10.08 36.95 -10.77
N THR A 194 11.08 37.82 -10.68
CA THR A 194 12.12 37.75 -9.63
C THR A 194 11.53 37.78 -8.21
N SER A 195 10.62 38.71 -7.95
CA SER A 195 10.00 38.84 -6.61
C SER A 195 9.14 37.62 -6.24
N ASP A 196 8.45 37.04 -7.21
CA ASP A 196 7.60 35.88 -6.97
C ASP A 196 8.46 34.60 -6.81
N THR A 197 9.61 34.52 -7.49
CA THR A 197 10.61 33.46 -7.32
C THR A 197 11.17 33.44 -5.89
N GLU A 198 11.62 34.57 -5.37
CA GLU A 198 12.14 34.66 -4.00
C GLU A 198 11.04 34.41 -2.97
N ALA A 199 9.83 34.99 -3.16
CA ALA A 199 8.70 34.74 -2.28
C ALA A 199 8.30 33.26 -2.22
N PHE A 200 8.36 32.53 -3.34
CA PHE A 200 8.11 31.11 -3.40
C PHE A 200 9.20 30.33 -2.65
N LEU A 201 10.47 30.57 -2.92
CA LEU A 201 11.59 29.82 -2.33
C LEU A 201 11.74 30.01 -0.82
N GLU A 202 11.42 31.20 -0.30
CA GLU A 202 11.37 31.49 1.13
C GLU A 202 10.04 31.10 1.80
N GLY A 203 9.05 30.70 1.01
CA GLY A 203 7.79 30.15 1.49
C GLY A 203 7.91 28.65 1.89
N HIS A 204 6.79 28.11 2.40
CA HIS A 204 6.71 26.72 2.82
C HIS A 204 5.50 25.98 2.20
N HIS A 205 4.89 26.54 1.17
CA HIS A 205 3.79 25.92 0.44
C HIS A 205 4.16 25.64 -1.01
N ALA A 206 3.94 24.40 -1.48
CA ALA A 206 4.18 24.01 -2.86
C ALA A 206 3.17 22.97 -3.37
N ARG A 207 2.97 23.00 -4.68
CA ARG A 207 2.27 21.95 -5.44
C ARG A 207 3.33 21.03 -6.03
N PHE A 208 3.12 19.74 -5.83
CA PHE A 208 4.07 18.70 -6.26
C PHE A 208 3.55 17.90 -7.46
N CYS A 209 4.45 17.14 -8.08
CA CYS A 209 4.19 16.18 -9.15
C CYS A 209 3.97 16.75 -10.56
N ASN A 210 4.24 18.03 -10.84
CA ASN A 210 4.02 18.63 -12.16
C ASN A 210 2.61 18.34 -12.76
N MET A 211 1.59 18.25 -11.87
CA MET A 211 0.22 17.92 -12.25
C MET A 211 -0.65 19.18 -12.24
N PHE A 212 -1.32 19.42 -13.34
CA PHE A 212 -2.28 20.52 -13.49
C PHE A 212 -3.30 20.22 -14.60
N ILE A 213 -4.37 21.00 -14.65
CA ILE A 213 -5.30 21.11 -15.79
C ILE A 213 -5.52 22.59 -16.03
N MET A 214 -5.25 23.07 -17.25
CA MET A 214 -5.36 24.49 -17.61
C MET A 214 -6.15 24.66 -18.90
N ARG A 215 -6.75 25.82 -19.07
CA ARG A 215 -7.19 26.27 -20.41
C ARG A 215 -6.00 26.25 -21.36
N TRP A 216 -6.27 26.02 -22.63
CA TRP A 216 -5.22 25.90 -23.65
C TRP A 216 -4.35 27.16 -23.76
N ASP A 217 -4.96 28.34 -23.76
CA ASP A 217 -4.25 29.63 -23.85
C ASP A 217 -3.24 29.83 -22.69
N ILE A 218 -3.62 29.46 -21.46
CA ILE A 218 -2.76 29.52 -20.28
C ILE A 218 -1.64 28.48 -20.39
N PHE A 219 -1.94 27.27 -20.84
CA PHE A 219 -0.95 26.23 -21.04
C PHE A 219 0.07 26.60 -22.12
N GLU A 220 -0.37 27.16 -23.24
CA GLU A 220 0.50 27.62 -24.31
C GLU A 220 1.48 28.70 -23.82
N GLU A 221 0.98 29.68 -23.06
CA GLU A 221 1.81 30.71 -22.43
C GLU A 221 2.79 30.12 -21.40
N TYR A 222 2.32 29.19 -20.55
CA TYR A 222 3.19 28.50 -19.60
C TYR A 222 4.33 27.74 -20.28
N CYS A 223 4.03 26.98 -21.33
CA CYS A 223 5.07 26.26 -22.07
C CYS A 223 6.07 27.19 -22.77
N ALA A 224 5.58 28.29 -23.36
CA ALA A 224 6.44 29.30 -23.98
C ALA A 224 7.37 29.98 -22.99
N TRP A 225 6.98 30.08 -21.71
CA TRP A 225 7.80 30.58 -20.62
C TRP A 225 8.73 29.50 -20.04
N LEU A 226 8.24 28.28 -19.80
CA LEU A 226 8.97 27.22 -19.09
C LEU A 226 10.14 26.65 -19.92
N PHE A 227 9.88 26.24 -21.17
CA PHE A 227 10.87 25.46 -21.94
C PHE A 227 12.13 26.24 -22.33
N PRO A 228 12.09 27.55 -22.61
CA PRO A 228 13.29 28.36 -22.76
C PRO A 228 14.16 28.41 -21.50
N LEU A 229 13.55 28.50 -20.31
CA LEU A 229 14.27 28.49 -19.03
C LEU A 229 14.97 27.15 -18.79
N LEU A 230 14.28 26.03 -19.00
CA LEU A 230 14.87 24.70 -18.86
C LEU A 230 15.96 24.43 -19.89
N LYS A 231 15.79 24.92 -21.13
CA LYS A 231 16.82 24.81 -22.17
C LYS A 231 18.10 25.56 -21.74
N GLU A 232 17.96 26.82 -21.33
CA GLU A 232 19.08 27.64 -20.89
C GLU A 232 19.77 27.01 -19.66
N PHE A 233 19.00 26.47 -18.73
CA PHE A 233 19.55 25.73 -17.61
C PHE A 233 20.40 24.52 -18.08
N MET A 234 19.87 23.71 -18.98
CA MET A 234 20.61 22.53 -19.50
C MET A 234 21.85 22.91 -20.30
N ASP A 235 21.84 24.07 -20.96
CA ASP A 235 22.99 24.58 -21.70
C ASP A 235 24.10 25.13 -20.78
N GLU A 236 23.75 25.70 -19.59
CA GLU A 236 24.70 26.30 -18.65
C GLU A 236 25.13 25.35 -17.51
N ALA A 237 24.30 24.37 -17.15
CA ALA A 237 24.58 23.50 -16.01
C ALA A 237 25.66 22.46 -16.32
N ASP A 238 26.68 22.37 -15.44
CA ASP A 238 27.65 21.28 -15.52
C ASP A 238 27.10 20.03 -14.81
N MET A 239 26.51 19.14 -15.60
CA MET A 239 25.92 17.86 -15.16
C MET A 239 26.79 16.64 -15.48
N ALA A 240 28.06 16.81 -15.92
CA ALA A 240 28.91 15.73 -16.41
C ALA A 240 29.14 14.59 -15.40
N HIS A 241 29.04 14.88 -14.10
CA HIS A 241 29.27 13.91 -13.01
C HIS A 241 28.04 13.64 -12.16
N TYR A 242 26.84 13.94 -12.70
CA TYR A 242 25.60 13.67 -11.97
C TYR A 242 25.27 12.18 -11.94
N SER A 243 24.74 11.74 -10.80
CA SER A 243 24.10 10.40 -10.72
C SER A 243 22.85 10.35 -11.59
N VAL A 244 22.33 9.17 -11.85
CA VAL A 244 21.08 8.98 -12.61
C VAL A 244 19.93 9.79 -12.01
N GLU A 245 19.83 9.83 -10.69
CA GLU A 245 18.80 10.63 -10.00
C GLU A 245 19.06 12.13 -10.11
N ALA A 246 20.32 12.59 -9.99
CA ALA A 246 20.69 13.99 -10.14
C ALA A 246 20.48 14.51 -11.58
N LEU A 247 20.61 13.65 -12.61
CA LEU A 247 20.32 14.03 -14.00
C LEU A 247 18.88 14.51 -14.19
N ARG A 248 17.95 14.13 -13.31
CA ARG A 248 16.54 14.54 -13.32
C ARG A 248 16.30 15.96 -12.74
N THR A 249 17.36 16.66 -12.36
CA THR A 249 17.28 18.05 -11.83
C THR A 249 16.37 18.96 -12.69
N PRO A 250 16.43 18.99 -14.03
CA PRO A 250 15.52 19.80 -14.83
C PRO A 250 14.04 19.47 -14.63
N GLY A 251 13.70 18.20 -14.45
CA GLY A 251 12.33 17.76 -14.09
C GLY A 251 11.87 18.30 -12.72
N HIS A 252 12.75 18.26 -11.72
CA HIS A 252 12.49 18.84 -10.40
C HIS A 252 12.42 20.37 -10.42
N LEU A 253 13.22 21.04 -11.25
CA LEU A 253 13.11 22.48 -11.47
C LEU A 253 11.80 22.86 -12.13
N GLY A 254 11.30 22.07 -13.08
CA GLY A 254 9.99 22.27 -13.71
C GLY A 254 8.85 22.34 -12.69
N GLU A 255 8.92 21.53 -11.64
CA GLU A 255 7.94 21.53 -10.55
C GLU A 255 7.99 22.86 -9.75
N ARG A 256 9.18 23.39 -9.47
CA ARG A 256 9.34 24.69 -8.81
C ARG A 256 8.89 25.83 -9.72
N LEU A 257 9.29 25.78 -10.99
CA LEU A 257 8.90 26.78 -11.98
C LEU A 257 7.39 26.84 -12.20
N LEU A 258 6.68 25.71 -12.17
CA LEU A 258 5.21 25.68 -12.21
C LEU A 258 4.62 26.53 -11.07
N ASN A 259 5.11 26.35 -9.84
CA ASN A 259 4.62 27.10 -8.69
C ASN A 259 4.93 28.61 -8.80
N ILE A 260 6.14 28.96 -9.27
CA ILE A 260 6.53 30.35 -9.50
C ILE A 260 5.63 30.99 -10.58
N TYR A 261 5.41 30.31 -11.68
CA TYR A 261 4.49 30.76 -12.74
C TYR A 261 3.09 31.02 -12.21
N LEU A 262 2.53 30.05 -11.48
CA LEU A 262 1.19 30.17 -10.93
C LEU A 262 1.08 31.31 -9.91
N LEU A 263 2.08 31.50 -9.05
CA LEU A 263 2.10 32.59 -8.08
C LEU A 263 2.10 33.97 -8.79
N HIS A 264 2.92 34.11 -9.82
CA HIS A 264 2.98 35.32 -10.65
C HIS A 264 1.65 35.59 -11.36
N GLN A 265 1.09 34.57 -12.02
CA GLN A 265 -0.15 34.72 -12.78
C GLN A 265 -1.37 34.98 -11.89
N GLN A 266 -1.45 34.36 -10.70
CA GLN A 266 -2.51 34.66 -9.74
C GLN A 266 -2.53 36.12 -9.31
N ARG A 267 -1.36 36.74 -9.22
CA ARG A 267 -1.23 38.16 -8.89
C ARG A 267 -1.65 39.07 -10.05
N LEU A 268 -1.34 38.68 -11.29
CA LEU A 268 -1.67 39.47 -12.50
C LEU A 268 -3.12 39.27 -12.95
N HIS A 269 -3.68 38.09 -12.75
CA HIS A 269 -4.98 37.66 -13.25
C HIS A 269 -5.91 37.25 -12.10
N PRO A 270 -6.33 38.20 -11.25
CA PRO A 270 -7.25 37.90 -10.14
C PRO A 270 -8.65 37.44 -10.62
N GLU A 271 -8.96 37.60 -11.89
CA GLU A 271 -10.19 37.12 -12.54
C GLU A 271 -10.14 35.62 -12.87
N TRP A 272 -8.95 34.98 -12.93
CA TRP A 272 -8.86 33.54 -13.18
C TRP A 272 -9.40 32.74 -12.01
N ARG A 273 -10.14 31.69 -12.31
CA ARG A 273 -10.74 30.79 -11.33
C ARG A 273 -9.80 29.61 -11.11
N PHE A 274 -9.19 29.58 -9.95
CA PHE A 274 -8.30 28.48 -9.53
C PHE A 274 -9.04 27.49 -8.66
N ALA A 275 -8.71 26.21 -8.78
CA ALA A 275 -9.15 25.16 -7.88
C ALA A 275 -8.00 24.19 -7.55
N GLU A 276 -8.13 23.55 -6.42
CA GLU A 276 -7.22 22.48 -5.98
C GLU A 276 -7.97 21.16 -5.92
N LEU A 277 -7.33 20.11 -6.44
CA LEU A 277 -7.80 18.73 -6.42
C LEU A 277 -6.79 17.88 -5.65
N GLN A 278 -7.30 16.89 -4.90
CA GLN A 278 -6.41 15.95 -4.20
C GLN A 278 -5.69 15.05 -5.20
N CYS A 279 -4.43 14.74 -4.91
CA CYS A 279 -3.64 13.76 -5.65
C CYS A 279 -3.90 12.37 -5.07
N VAL A 280 -4.44 11.45 -5.87
CA VAL A 280 -4.59 10.04 -5.52
C VAL A 280 -3.40 9.26 -6.04
N HIS A 281 -2.63 8.64 -5.11
CA HIS A 281 -1.48 7.82 -5.43
C HIS A 281 -1.85 6.33 -5.36
N PHE A 282 -1.88 5.67 -6.51
CA PHE A 282 -2.08 4.23 -6.63
C PHE A 282 -0.75 3.50 -6.44
N VAL A 283 -0.66 2.68 -5.38
CA VAL A 283 0.58 2.01 -5.00
C VAL A 283 0.97 0.93 -6.01
N HIS A 284 -0.01 0.10 -6.41
CA HIS A 284 0.20 -1.03 -7.33
C HIS A 284 -0.57 -0.80 -8.64
N THR A 285 0.14 -0.45 -9.69
CA THR A 285 -0.45 -0.17 -11.01
C THR A 285 -0.11 -1.23 -12.05
N ASP A 286 0.70 -2.22 -11.71
CA ASP A 286 1.07 -3.28 -12.65
C ASP A 286 -0.15 -4.12 -13.06
N PRO A 287 -0.32 -4.43 -14.36
CA PRO A 287 -1.37 -5.33 -14.80
C PRO A 287 -1.20 -6.69 -14.15
N ARG A 288 -2.27 -7.25 -13.62
CA ARG A 288 -2.24 -8.63 -13.12
C ARG A 288 -2.08 -9.58 -14.31
N MET A 289 -1.20 -10.55 -14.17
CA MET A 289 -0.94 -11.53 -15.24
C MET A 289 -2.16 -12.43 -15.53
N ARG A 290 -3.08 -12.55 -14.58
CA ARG A 290 -4.38 -13.24 -14.76
C ARG A 290 -5.49 -12.43 -14.12
N PRO A 291 -6.68 -12.34 -14.77
CA PRO A 291 -7.85 -11.87 -14.07
C PRO A 291 -8.12 -12.82 -12.90
N THR A 292 -8.12 -12.28 -11.70
CA THR A 292 -8.61 -13.00 -10.53
C THR A 292 -10.12 -13.11 -10.71
N GLY A 293 -10.58 -14.28 -11.08
CA GLY A 293 -12.00 -14.54 -11.32
C GLY A 293 -12.62 -15.28 -10.16
N VAL A 294 -13.93 -15.37 -10.17
CA VAL A 294 -14.65 -16.31 -9.28
C VAL A 294 -14.13 -17.72 -9.58
N PRO A 295 -13.63 -18.45 -8.57
CA PRO A 295 -13.09 -19.78 -8.78
C PRO A 295 -14.19 -20.72 -9.32
N LEU A 296 -13.82 -21.59 -10.23
CA LEU A 296 -14.73 -22.58 -10.80
C LEU A 296 -14.44 -23.95 -10.18
N LYS A 297 -15.50 -24.73 -9.94
CA LYS A 297 -15.37 -26.11 -9.47
C LYS A 297 -14.52 -26.93 -10.44
N LEU A 298 -13.52 -27.63 -9.91
CA LEU A 298 -12.73 -28.59 -10.68
C LEU A 298 -13.60 -29.78 -11.12
N ARG A 299 -13.40 -30.26 -12.35
CA ARG A 299 -14.11 -31.42 -12.90
C ARG A 299 -13.10 -32.50 -13.30
N GLY A 300 -13.44 -33.75 -13.02
CA GLY A 300 -12.66 -34.91 -13.41
C GLY A 300 -11.40 -35.19 -12.58
N GLU A 301 -11.15 -34.41 -11.55
CA GLU A 301 -10.06 -34.63 -10.62
C GLU A 301 -10.45 -35.66 -9.53
N LYS A 302 -9.42 -36.24 -8.91
CA LYS A 302 -9.55 -37.07 -7.70
C LYS A 302 -10.20 -36.25 -6.58
N GLN A 303 -10.41 -36.81 -5.42
CA GLN A 303 -11.01 -36.16 -4.28
C GLN A 303 -10.31 -34.82 -3.99
N VAL A 304 -11.03 -33.72 -4.29
CA VAL A 304 -10.50 -32.33 -4.18
C VAL A 304 -10.62 -31.85 -2.76
N ILE A 305 -9.53 -31.27 -2.25
CA ILE A 305 -9.49 -30.57 -0.95
C ILE A 305 -9.41 -29.07 -1.24
N PRO A 306 -10.52 -28.32 -1.09
CA PRO A 306 -10.50 -26.87 -1.21
C PRO A 306 -9.89 -26.25 0.06
N VAL A 307 -8.86 -25.43 -0.12
CA VAL A 307 -8.15 -24.70 0.94
C VAL A 307 -8.22 -23.21 0.63
N ALA A 308 -8.71 -22.40 1.56
CA ALA A 308 -8.74 -20.95 1.45
C ALA A 308 -7.71 -20.32 2.39
N LEU A 309 -6.97 -19.37 1.87
CA LEU A 309 -6.01 -18.50 2.58
C LEU A 309 -6.40 -17.05 2.32
N ALA A 310 -6.02 -16.14 3.22
CA ALA A 310 -6.19 -14.70 3.01
C ALA A 310 -4.86 -13.98 3.20
N ALA A 311 -4.53 -13.02 2.32
CA ALA A 311 -3.27 -12.28 2.40
C ALA A 311 -3.30 -10.97 1.61
N ASP A 312 -2.44 -10.04 2.03
CA ASP A 312 -1.98 -8.88 1.26
C ASP A 312 -0.66 -9.17 0.52
N ASP A 313 -0.14 -8.18 -0.21
CA ASP A 313 1.12 -8.30 -0.93
C ASP A 313 2.33 -8.53 0.00
N GLY A 314 2.30 -8.00 1.22
CA GLY A 314 3.36 -8.14 2.22
C GLY A 314 3.43 -9.54 2.83
N TYR A 315 2.34 -10.31 2.76
CA TYR A 315 2.25 -11.67 3.33
C TYR A 315 2.49 -12.80 2.31
N CYS A 316 2.92 -12.50 1.09
CA CYS A 316 3.14 -13.51 0.05
C CYS A 316 4.21 -14.56 0.40
N ALA A 317 5.26 -14.19 1.13
CA ALA A 317 6.28 -15.13 1.60
C ALA A 317 5.72 -16.15 2.60
N GLN A 318 4.79 -15.71 3.45
CA GLN A 318 4.09 -16.55 4.42
C GLN A 318 3.13 -17.50 3.69
N VAL A 319 2.31 -16.98 2.76
CA VAL A 319 1.44 -17.82 1.90
C VAL A 319 2.25 -18.89 1.17
N ALA A 320 3.39 -18.53 0.55
CA ALA A 320 4.26 -19.50 -0.12
C ALA A 320 4.74 -20.59 0.85
N THR A 321 5.06 -20.22 2.08
CA THR A 321 5.53 -21.15 3.13
C THR A 321 4.41 -22.12 3.56
N VAL A 322 3.19 -21.60 3.78
CA VAL A 322 2.01 -22.44 4.08
C VAL A 322 1.72 -23.40 2.94
N VAL A 323 1.58 -22.89 1.71
CA VAL A 323 1.32 -23.70 0.52
C VAL A 323 2.38 -24.77 0.33
N ARG A 324 3.66 -24.40 0.49
CA ARG A 324 4.75 -25.37 0.40
C ARG A 324 4.66 -26.46 1.47
N SER A 325 4.30 -26.11 2.70
CA SER A 325 4.17 -27.07 3.78
C SER A 325 2.98 -28.01 3.58
N ILE A 326 1.85 -27.52 3.04
CA ILE A 326 0.70 -28.36 2.66
C ILE A 326 1.12 -29.41 1.63
N LEU A 327 1.82 -28.98 0.57
CA LEU A 327 2.18 -29.86 -0.55
C LEU A 327 3.30 -30.84 -0.22
N ASP A 328 4.24 -30.45 0.64
CA ASP A 328 5.33 -31.36 1.08
C ASP A 328 4.81 -32.49 2.00
N ASN A 329 3.69 -32.27 2.73
CA ASN A 329 3.16 -33.23 3.71
C ASN A 329 1.80 -33.83 3.30
N GLY A 330 1.19 -33.32 2.25
CA GLY A 330 -0.12 -33.78 1.79
C GLY A 330 -0.04 -35.05 0.93
N SER A 331 -1.11 -35.85 0.97
CA SER A 331 -1.24 -37.09 0.20
C SER A 331 -1.26 -36.85 -1.31
N HIS A 332 -0.48 -37.62 -2.07
CA HIS A 332 -0.42 -37.52 -3.54
C HIS A 332 -1.68 -38.06 -4.25
N ASP A 333 -2.55 -38.80 -3.55
CA ASP A 333 -3.82 -39.27 -4.09
C ASP A 333 -4.97 -38.26 -3.97
N ARG A 334 -4.70 -37.11 -3.32
CA ARG A 334 -5.61 -35.96 -3.18
C ARG A 334 -5.20 -34.84 -4.14
N PHE A 335 -6.16 -33.99 -4.49
CA PHE A 335 -5.92 -32.78 -5.27
C PHE A 335 -6.24 -31.55 -4.45
N PHE A 336 -5.27 -30.66 -4.27
CA PHE A 336 -5.41 -29.45 -3.48
C PHE A 336 -5.86 -28.28 -4.36
N ASP A 337 -7.04 -27.74 -4.07
CA ASP A 337 -7.57 -26.53 -4.72
C ASP A 337 -7.38 -25.34 -3.78
N ILE A 338 -6.22 -24.68 -3.90
CA ILE A 338 -5.80 -23.61 -2.99
C ILE A 338 -6.25 -22.28 -3.56
N LEU A 339 -7.07 -21.55 -2.78
CA LEU A 339 -7.57 -20.23 -3.11
C LEU A 339 -6.98 -19.19 -2.16
N VAL A 340 -6.30 -18.19 -2.72
CA VAL A 340 -5.82 -17.00 -1.99
C VAL A 340 -6.83 -15.87 -2.19
N LEU A 341 -7.49 -15.47 -1.11
CA LEU A 341 -8.36 -14.29 -1.06
C LEU A 341 -7.47 -13.06 -0.89
N GLU A 342 -7.52 -12.14 -1.86
CA GLU A 342 -6.57 -11.03 -1.90
C GLU A 342 -7.19 -9.78 -2.52
N ARG A 343 -6.61 -8.63 -2.23
CA ARG A 343 -7.06 -7.35 -2.80
C ARG A 343 -5.98 -6.66 -3.62
N ASP A 344 -4.72 -6.85 -3.26
CA ASP A 344 -3.61 -6.03 -3.75
C ASP A 344 -2.31 -6.79 -4.05
N ILE A 345 -2.33 -8.12 -4.10
CA ILE A 345 -1.14 -8.90 -4.44
C ILE A 345 -0.66 -8.53 -5.84
N SER A 346 0.61 -8.14 -5.95
CA SER A 346 1.25 -7.73 -7.20
C SER A 346 1.40 -8.89 -8.19
N ALA A 347 1.44 -8.58 -9.49
CA ALA A 347 1.66 -9.59 -10.52
C ALA A 347 2.99 -10.33 -10.34
N ALA A 348 4.03 -9.65 -9.83
CA ALA A 348 5.33 -10.25 -9.53
C ALA A 348 5.20 -11.31 -8.43
N HIS A 349 4.52 -11.00 -7.32
CA HIS A 349 4.31 -11.95 -6.24
C HIS A 349 3.37 -13.09 -6.64
N ILE A 350 2.34 -12.83 -7.46
CA ILE A 350 1.51 -13.91 -8.04
C ILE A 350 2.39 -14.89 -8.84
N SER A 351 3.32 -14.41 -9.66
CA SER A 351 4.24 -15.26 -10.42
C SER A 351 5.11 -16.11 -9.51
N LEU A 352 5.69 -15.54 -8.46
CA LEU A 352 6.52 -16.28 -7.49
C LEU A 352 5.69 -17.29 -6.68
N LEU A 353 4.45 -16.95 -6.33
CA LEU A 353 3.53 -17.90 -5.67
C LEU A 353 3.20 -19.08 -6.61
N GLN A 354 2.99 -18.84 -7.90
CA GLN A 354 2.78 -19.90 -8.88
C GLN A 354 4.04 -20.76 -9.10
N GLU A 355 5.22 -20.18 -9.06
CA GLU A 355 6.50 -20.91 -9.10
C GLU A 355 6.63 -21.87 -7.91
N THR A 356 6.15 -21.48 -6.72
CA THR A 356 6.18 -22.32 -5.50
C THR A 356 5.48 -23.66 -5.73
N VAL A 357 4.42 -23.70 -6.54
CA VAL A 357 3.62 -24.90 -6.80
C VAL A 357 3.99 -25.63 -8.09
N GLN A 358 4.84 -25.07 -8.92
CA GLN A 358 5.11 -25.56 -10.28
C GLN A 358 5.61 -27.01 -10.36
N GLN A 359 6.27 -27.49 -9.32
CA GLN A 359 6.82 -28.85 -9.25
C GLN A 359 5.79 -29.91 -8.83
N PHE A 360 4.58 -29.52 -8.43
CA PHE A 360 3.53 -30.42 -7.97
C PHE A 360 2.43 -30.55 -9.04
N ASP A 361 1.95 -31.77 -9.27
CA ASP A 361 0.92 -32.08 -10.26
C ASP A 361 -0.49 -32.20 -9.66
N ASN A 362 -0.59 -32.21 -8.33
CA ASN A 362 -1.82 -32.41 -7.59
C ASN A 362 -2.32 -31.11 -6.90
N VAL A 363 -2.04 -29.97 -7.50
CA VAL A 363 -2.45 -28.67 -6.95
C VAL A 363 -2.92 -27.70 -8.04
N ARG A 364 -3.92 -26.89 -7.70
CA ARG A 364 -4.25 -25.66 -8.38
C ARG A 364 -4.15 -24.51 -7.39
N LEU A 365 -3.36 -23.47 -7.70
CA LEU A 365 -3.30 -22.24 -6.94
C LEU A 365 -4.06 -21.14 -7.68
N CYS A 366 -5.12 -20.63 -7.05
CA CYS A 366 -5.98 -19.58 -7.58
C CYS A 366 -5.91 -18.32 -6.72
N PHE A 367 -6.16 -17.17 -7.33
CA PHE A 367 -6.24 -15.88 -6.64
C PHE A 367 -7.63 -15.28 -6.87
N CYS A 368 -8.27 -14.83 -5.82
CA CYS A 368 -9.55 -14.16 -5.88
C CYS A 368 -9.44 -12.73 -5.40
N ASP A 369 -9.68 -11.77 -6.30
CA ASP A 369 -9.79 -10.36 -5.94
C ASP A 369 -11.10 -10.12 -5.18
N VAL A 370 -10.99 -9.86 -3.89
CA VAL A 370 -12.15 -9.61 -3.03
C VAL A 370 -12.57 -8.13 -3.02
N ALA A 371 -11.82 -7.23 -3.65
CA ALA A 371 -12.16 -5.80 -3.66
C ALA A 371 -13.62 -5.49 -4.07
N PRO A 372 -14.22 -6.18 -5.08
CA PRO A 372 -15.62 -5.95 -5.43
C PRO A 372 -16.62 -6.31 -4.34
N TYR A 373 -16.27 -7.26 -3.46
CA TYR A 373 -17.14 -7.76 -2.39
C TYR A 373 -17.05 -6.94 -1.11
N VAL A 374 -15.93 -6.25 -0.90
CA VAL A 374 -15.67 -5.44 0.30
C VAL A 374 -15.66 -3.93 0.00
N ALA A 375 -16.10 -3.53 -1.19
CA ALA A 375 -16.17 -2.11 -1.58
C ALA A 375 -17.13 -1.34 -0.65
N GLY A 376 -16.60 -0.31 0.02
CA GLY A 376 -17.38 0.50 0.95
C GLY A 376 -17.55 -0.09 2.36
N GLU A 377 -16.96 -1.27 2.64
CA GLU A 377 -16.93 -1.82 3.98
C GLU A 377 -15.77 -1.22 4.79
N ASP A 378 -16.04 -0.84 6.04
CA ASP A 378 -15.01 -0.53 7.02
C ASP A 378 -14.49 -1.84 7.62
N LEU A 379 -13.29 -2.23 7.26
CA LEU A 379 -12.62 -3.43 7.72
C LEU A 379 -11.47 -3.10 8.69
N SER A 380 -11.57 -1.98 9.40
CA SER A 380 -10.62 -1.66 10.45
C SER A 380 -10.67 -2.72 11.56
N THR A 381 -9.49 -3.10 12.06
CA THR A 381 -9.35 -4.06 13.16
C THR A 381 -9.04 -3.35 14.47
N ASN A 382 -9.46 -3.93 15.58
CA ASN A 382 -9.19 -3.39 16.92
C ASN A 382 -7.84 -3.81 17.48
N ASN A 383 -7.11 -4.66 16.75
CA ASN A 383 -5.83 -5.22 17.17
C ASN A 383 -4.76 -4.93 16.10
N GLU A 384 -3.70 -4.21 16.46
CA GLU A 384 -2.59 -3.86 15.57
C GLU A 384 -1.90 -5.06 14.87
N HIS A 385 -2.12 -6.27 15.37
CA HIS A 385 -1.55 -7.50 14.81
C HIS A 385 -2.48 -8.24 13.87
N ILE A 386 -3.72 -7.79 13.74
CA ILE A 386 -4.75 -8.38 12.87
C ILE A 386 -4.98 -7.40 11.72
N SER A 387 -4.86 -7.89 10.49
CA SER A 387 -5.12 -7.09 9.30
C SER A 387 -6.55 -7.31 8.76
N ALA A 388 -7.00 -6.43 7.87
CA ALA A 388 -8.34 -6.49 7.28
C ALA A 388 -8.64 -7.82 6.55
N GLU A 389 -7.59 -8.52 6.11
CA GLU A 389 -7.66 -9.81 5.42
C GLU A 389 -8.31 -10.90 6.28
N THR A 390 -8.28 -10.73 7.61
CA THR A 390 -8.93 -11.64 8.55
C THR A 390 -10.45 -11.77 8.27
N PHE A 391 -11.11 -10.71 7.81
CA PHE A 391 -12.55 -10.72 7.52
C PHE A 391 -12.88 -11.39 6.18
N TYR A 392 -11.91 -11.66 5.29
CA TYR A 392 -12.18 -12.28 4.00
C TYR A 392 -12.69 -13.71 4.14
N ARG A 393 -12.45 -14.37 5.28
CA ARG A 393 -13.03 -15.70 5.55
C ARG A 393 -14.56 -15.75 5.52
N PHE A 394 -15.23 -14.63 5.80
CA PHE A 394 -16.69 -14.52 5.70
C PHE A 394 -17.21 -14.53 4.25
N LEU A 395 -16.34 -14.30 3.26
CA LEU A 395 -16.68 -14.39 1.83
C LEU A 395 -16.64 -15.84 1.29
N ILE A 396 -15.97 -16.76 1.97
CA ILE A 396 -15.75 -18.14 1.48
C ILE A 396 -17.05 -18.83 1.07
N PRO A 397 -18.14 -18.78 1.85
CA PRO A 397 -19.39 -19.43 1.48
C PRO A 397 -20.02 -18.91 0.18
N GLU A 398 -19.84 -17.63 -0.13
CA GLU A 398 -20.31 -17.00 -1.37
C GLU A 398 -19.38 -17.27 -2.54
N LEU A 399 -18.07 -17.20 -2.34
CA LEU A 399 -17.06 -17.38 -3.38
C LEU A 399 -16.91 -18.83 -3.84
N LEU A 400 -17.20 -19.79 -2.94
CA LEU A 400 -17.08 -21.22 -3.18
C LEU A 400 -18.42 -21.97 -3.01
N PRO A 401 -19.51 -21.56 -3.70
CA PRO A 401 -20.85 -22.10 -3.48
C PRO A 401 -20.99 -23.56 -3.90
N PHE A 402 -20.05 -24.08 -4.67
CA PHE A 402 -20.01 -25.44 -5.21
C PHE A 402 -19.21 -26.43 -4.36
N TYR A 403 -18.57 -25.99 -3.28
CA TYR A 403 -17.98 -26.84 -2.25
C TYR A 403 -18.84 -26.78 -0.99
N ASP A 404 -19.19 -27.95 -0.46
CA ASP A 404 -19.96 -28.04 0.77
C ASP A 404 -19.09 -27.93 2.01
N LYS A 405 -17.79 -28.19 1.86
CA LYS A 405 -16.78 -28.13 2.90
C LYS A 405 -15.49 -27.48 2.36
N VAL A 406 -14.91 -26.58 3.12
CA VAL A 406 -13.67 -25.85 2.78
C VAL A 406 -12.78 -25.78 4.01
N LEU A 407 -11.47 -26.03 3.85
CA LEU A 407 -10.48 -25.69 4.87
C LEU A 407 -10.16 -24.20 4.78
N TYR A 408 -10.19 -23.50 5.89
CA TYR A 408 -9.60 -22.17 6.01
C TYR A 408 -8.36 -22.26 6.90
N LEU A 409 -7.26 -21.68 6.45
CA LEU A 409 -5.98 -21.66 7.17
C LEU A 409 -5.44 -20.24 7.18
N ASP A 410 -5.01 -19.77 8.34
CA ASP A 410 -4.29 -18.49 8.43
C ASP A 410 -2.94 -18.57 7.71
N SER A 411 -2.43 -17.43 7.25
CA SER A 411 -1.20 -17.37 6.46
C SER A 411 0.08 -17.41 7.30
N ASP A 412 -0.02 -17.49 8.63
CA ASP A 412 1.08 -17.55 9.58
C ASP A 412 1.23 -18.93 10.27
N ILE A 413 0.92 -19.98 9.53
CA ILE A 413 1.05 -21.36 10.00
C ILE A 413 2.11 -22.16 9.22
N VAL A 414 2.46 -23.34 9.72
CA VAL A 414 3.18 -24.40 9.00
C VAL A 414 2.45 -25.72 9.22
N VAL A 415 2.11 -26.36 8.12
CA VAL A 415 1.47 -27.67 8.11
C VAL A 415 2.55 -28.76 8.15
N LEU A 416 2.42 -29.73 9.08
CA LEU A 416 3.35 -30.84 9.28
C LEU A 416 2.64 -32.19 9.04
N GLY A 417 1.33 -32.25 9.20
CA GLY A 417 0.48 -33.41 8.94
C GLY A 417 -0.18 -33.37 7.56
N ASP A 418 -0.95 -34.37 7.23
CA ASP A 418 -1.76 -34.39 6.01
C ASP A 418 -3.12 -33.70 6.26
N VAL A 419 -3.33 -32.53 5.68
CA VAL A 419 -4.61 -31.81 5.81
C VAL A 419 -5.80 -32.55 5.21
N ALA A 420 -5.57 -33.65 4.47
CA ALA A 420 -6.63 -34.54 4.03
C ALA A 420 -7.35 -35.20 5.22
N GLU A 421 -6.60 -35.57 6.27
CA GLU A 421 -7.18 -36.11 7.50
C GLU A 421 -8.09 -35.09 8.19
N LEU A 422 -7.66 -33.85 8.22
CA LEU A 422 -8.45 -32.73 8.75
C LEU A 422 -9.70 -32.49 7.89
N PHE A 423 -9.57 -32.53 6.57
CA PHE A 423 -10.69 -32.32 5.65
C PHE A 423 -11.72 -33.48 5.73
N ASP A 424 -11.28 -34.70 5.98
CA ASP A 424 -12.17 -35.89 6.02
C ASP A 424 -13.02 -35.95 7.31
N VAL A 425 -12.78 -35.08 8.28
CA VAL A 425 -13.61 -35.03 9.51
C VAL A 425 -15.08 -34.80 9.17
N ASP A 426 -15.95 -35.64 9.76
CA ASP A 426 -17.39 -35.51 9.61
C ASP A 426 -17.95 -34.39 10.51
N LEU A 427 -18.34 -33.29 9.89
CA LEU A 427 -18.90 -32.11 10.60
C LEU A 427 -20.30 -32.36 11.19
N LYS A 428 -21.02 -33.38 10.74
CA LYS A 428 -22.42 -33.63 11.12
C LYS A 428 -23.25 -32.33 10.94
N ASP A 429 -23.97 -31.93 11.99
CA ASP A 429 -24.81 -30.73 11.98
C ASP A 429 -24.07 -29.46 12.39
N ASN A 430 -22.74 -29.52 12.57
CA ASN A 430 -21.94 -28.36 12.98
C ASN A 430 -21.68 -27.40 11.81
N ILE A 431 -21.51 -26.12 12.14
CA ILE A 431 -21.19 -25.06 11.18
C ILE A 431 -19.72 -25.13 10.81
N LEU A 432 -18.86 -25.50 11.76
CA LEU A 432 -17.42 -25.60 11.56
C LEU A 432 -16.79 -26.58 12.54
N ALA A 433 -15.53 -26.96 12.25
CA ALA A 433 -14.67 -27.60 13.23
C ALA A 433 -13.43 -26.70 13.46
N ALA A 434 -12.98 -26.65 14.72
CA ALA A 434 -11.84 -25.84 15.19
C ALA A 434 -11.23 -26.43 16.47
N THR A 435 -10.04 -25.98 16.85
CA THR A 435 -9.44 -26.32 18.14
C THR A 435 -9.87 -25.34 19.23
N ARG A 436 -9.84 -25.75 20.49
CA ARG A 436 -10.04 -24.81 21.61
C ARG A 436 -8.88 -23.84 21.71
N ASP A 437 -9.19 -22.57 21.97
CA ASP A 437 -8.19 -21.52 22.16
C ASP A 437 -7.63 -21.54 23.59
N ILE A 438 -6.47 -22.15 23.77
CA ILE A 438 -5.82 -22.27 25.08
C ILE A 438 -5.43 -20.90 25.66
N ASP A 439 -5.11 -19.92 24.81
CA ASP A 439 -4.76 -18.56 25.26
C ASP A 439 -5.96 -17.85 25.87
N PHE A 440 -7.09 -17.86 25.17
CA PHE A 440 -8.32 -17.29 25.67
C PHE A 440 -8.77 -17.97 26.97
N LEU A 441 -8.70 -19.29 27.02
CA LEU A 441 -9.12 -20.07 28.19
C LEU A 441 -8.20 -19.86 29.41
N GLY A 442 -6.89 -19.66 29.19
CA GLY A 442 -5.98 -19.28 30.25
C GLY A 442 -6.31 -17.89 30.81
N ASN A 443 -6.66 -16.96 29.96
CA ASN A 443 -7.08 -15.62 30.36
C ASN A 443 -8.46 -15.61 31.05
N LEU A 444 -9.36 -16.52 30.72
CA LEU A 444 -10.64 -16.71 31.46
C LEU A 444 -10.41 -17.00 32.93
N ASN A 445 -9.38 -17.77 33.26
CA ASN A 445 -9.04 -18.15 34.62
C ASN A 445 -8.13 -17.13 35.35
N GLY A 446 -7.94 -15.96 34.74
CA GLY A 446 -7.26 -14.83 35.39
C GLY A 446 -5.73 -14.89 35.34
N SER A 447 -5.16 -15.20 34.16
CA SER A 447 -3.71 -15.11 33.97
C SER A 447 -3.18 -13.71 34.30
N PRO A 448 -1.93 -13.58 34.83
CA PRO A 448 -1.36 -12.31 35.25
C PRO A 448 -1.04 -11.33 34.10
N VAL A 449 -1.10 -11.76 32.84
CA VAL A 449 -0.69 -10.98 31.66
C VAL A 449 -1.80 -10.09 31.12
N SER A 450 -3.05 -10.37 31.47
CA SER A 450 -4.23 -9.64 31.01
C SER A 450 -4.28 -8.23 31.61
N LYS A 451 -3.82 -7.21 30.87
CA LYS A 451 -3.72 -5.80 31.33
C LYS A 451 -4.33 -4.77 30.37
N SER A 452 -5.14 -5.16 29.40
CA SER A 452 -5.81 -4.20 28.49
C SER A 452 -6.97 -3.48 29.20
N GLU A 453 -7.46 -2.36 28.63
CA GLU A 453 -8.65 -1.68 29.20
C GLU A 453 -9.89 -2.57 29.22
N PHE A 454 -10.02 -3.48 28.26
CA PHE A 454 -11.06 -4.51 28.22
C PHE A 454 -10.92 -5.56 29.33
N ASP A 455 -9.71 -5.75 29.84
CA ASP A 455 -9.41 -6.73 30.88
C ASP A 455 -9.66 -6.22 32.30
N LYS A 456 -9.96 -4.93 32.50
CA LYS A 456 -10.33 -4.39 33.83
C LYS A 456 -11.55 -5.06 34.40
N GLN A 457 -12.45 -5.57 33.56
CA GLN A 457 -13.61 -6.34 33.96
C GLN A 457 -13.35 -7.85 34.03
N GLY A 458 -12.19 -8.31 33.56
CA GLY A 458 -11.81 -9.70 33.43
C GLY A 458 -12.38 -10.38 32.18
N ARG A 459 -11.63 -11.32 31.62
CA ARG A 459 -11.97 -12.04 30.38
C ARG A 459 -13.31 -12.79 30.48
N MET A 460 -13.62 -13.33 31.67
CA MET A 460 -14.91 -14.01 31.91
C MET A 460 -16.10 -13.05 31.75
N ALA A 461 -15.98 -11.81 32.25
CA ALA A 461 -17.05 -10.81 32.10
C ALA A 461 -17.19 -10.39 30.64
N TYR A 462 -16.08 -10.25 29.91
CA TYR A 462 -16.08 -10.00 28.46
C TYR A 462 -16.81 -11.11 27.69
N ALA A 463 -16.44 -12.37 27.92
CA ALA A 463 -17.06 -13.52 27.28
C ALA A 463 -18.58 -13.59 27.54
N LYS A 464 -19.02 -13.34 28.78
CA LYS A 464 -20.43 -13.42 29.14
C LYS A 464 -21.25 -12.18 28.77
N ASN A 465 -20.71 -10.99 28.92
CA ASN A 465 -21.48 -9.75 28.80
C ASN A 465 -21.37 -9.12 27.42
N VAL A 466 -20.19 -9.24 26.77
CA VAL A 466 -19.93 -8.65 25.45
C VAL A 466 -20.17 -9.68 24.34
N LEU A 467 -19.52 -10.84 24.43
CA LEU A 467 -19.72 -11.93 23.46
C LEU A 467 -21.03 -12.68 23.69
N GLN A 468 -21.60 -12.60 24.89
CA GLN A 468 -22.83 -13.28 25.28
C GLN A 468 -22.76 -14.81 25.20
N LEU A 469 -21.56 -15.38 25.39
CA LEU A 469 -21.35 -16.82 25.35
C LEU A 469 -22.03 -17.51 26.54
N LYS A 470 -22.78 -18.59 26.27
CA LYS A 470 -23.39 -19.46 27.28
C LYS A 470 -22.33 -20.31 27.96
N ASP A 471 -21.39 -20.84 27.17
CA ASP A 471 -20.24 -21.60 27.63
C ASP A 471 -18.91 -20.97 27.16
N PRO A 472 -18.32 -20.02 27.93
CA PRO A 472 -17.02 -19.42 27.59
C PRO A 472 -15.87 -20.41 27.44
N TYR A 473 -15.96 -21.61 28.03
CA TYR A 473 -14.92 -22.64 27.90
C TYR A 473 -14.98 -23.42 26.56
N SER A 474 -16.01 -23.16 25.76
CA SER A 474 -16.10 -23.66 24.38
C SER A 474 -15.49 -22.70 23.35
N TYR A 475 -14.79 -21.64 23.78
CA TYR A 475 -14.15 -20.68 22.88
C TYR A 475 -13.05 -21.35 22.05
N PHE A 476 -13.05 -21.12 20.73
CA PHE A 476 -12.16 -21.75 19.77
C PHE A 476 -11.28 -20.74 19.03
N GLN A 477 -10.16 -21.24 18.55
CA GLN A 477 -9.20 -20.51 17.73
C GLN A 477 -9.66 -20.53 16.25
N ALA A 478 -9.53 -19.39 15.54
CA ALA A 478 -10.06 -19.23 14.20
C ALA A 478 -9.02 -19.37 13.07
N GLY A 479 -7.77 -19.66 13.36
CA GLY A 479 -6.71 -19.77 12.33
C GLY A 479 -6.71 -21.09 11.55
N VAL A 480 -7.33 -22.13 12.09
CA VAL A 480 -7.50 -23.43 11.42
C VAL A 480 -8.96 -23.86 11.53
N LEU A 481 -9.68 -23.81 10.40
CA LEU A 481 -11.11 -24.11 10.37
C LEU A 481 -11.46 -25.12 9.28
N VAL A 482 -12.35 -26.04 9.60
CA VAL A 482 -13.08 -26.82 8.61
C VAL A 482 -14.48 -26.25 8.51
N LEU A 483 -14.80 -25.56 7.42
CA LEU A 483 -16.04 -24.80 7.26
C LEU A 483 -17.10 -25.65 6.53
N ASN A 484 -18.30 -25.76 7.11
CA ASN A 484 -19.51 -26.19 6.40
C ASN A 484 -20.10 -24.97 5.72
N THR A 485 -19.77 -24.78 4.44
CA THR A 485 -20.16 -23.59 3.69
C THR A 485 -21.66 -23.45 3.49
N GLU A 486 -22.37 -24.57 3.41
CA GLU A 486 -23.85 -24.59 3.33
C GLU A 486 -24.48 -24.12 4.65
N ALA A 487 -23.99 -24.65 5.77
CA ALA A 487 -24.46 -24.23 7.09
C ALA A 487 -24.17 -22.75 7.38
N MET A 488 -23.00 -22.25 6.95
CA MET A 488 -22.63 -20.85 7.05
C MET A 488 -23.56 -19.94 6.22
N ARG A 489 -23.88 -20.32 4.98
CA ARG A 489 -24.84 -19.57 4.13
C ARG A 489 -26.26 -19.53 4.72
N ARG A 490 -26.65 -20.59 5.44
CA ARG A 490 -27.94 -20.62 6.15
C ARG A 490 -27.93 -19.78 7.43
N LEU A 491 -26.76 -19.60 8.04
CA LEU A 491 -26.62 -18.81 9.26
C LEU A 491 -26.73 -17.31 8.93
N HIS A 492 -25.87 -16.83 8.04
CA HIS A 492 -25.80 -15.43 7.61
C HIS A 492 -25.42 -15.34 6.14
N SER A 493 -26.02 -14.38 5.44
CA SER A 493 -25.53 -13.89 4.15
C SER A 493 -24.23 -13.11 4.34
N THR A 494 -23.46 -12.92 3.28
CA THR A 494 -22.25 -12.08 3.30
C THR A 494 -22.53 -10.67 3.82
N ALA A 495 -23.63 -10.04 3.40
CA ALA A 495 -24.04 -8.73 3.86
C ALA A 495 -24.33 -8.68 5.38
N GLU A 496 -24.94 -9.74 5.93
CA GLU A 496 -25.18 -9.85 7.37
C GLU A 496 -23.86 -10.04 8.14
N TRP A 497 -22.94 -10.89 7.64
CA TRP A 497 -21.60 -11.01 8.23
C TRP A 497 -20.89 -9.66 8.32
N PHE A 498 -20.86 -8.88 7.24
CA PHE A 498 -20.22 -7.56 7.25
C PHE A 498 -21.00 -6.53 8.06
N SER A 499 -22.32 -6.67 8.21
CA SER A 499 -23.08 -5.87 9.16
C SER A 499 -22.67 -6.13 10.61
N ILE A 500 -22.39 -7.40 10.95
CA ILE A 500 -21.87 -7.77 12.27
C ILE A 500 -20.46 -7.20 12.47
N VAL A 501 -19.57 -7.32 11.48
CA VAL A 501 -18.22 -6.72 11.51
C VAL A 501 -18.30 -5.23 11.85
N ARG A 502 -19.10 -4.45 11.10
CA ARG A 502 -19.25 -3.00 11.33
C ARG A 502 -19.85 -2.62 12.69
N SER A 503 -20.74 -3.44 13.22
CA SER A 503 -21.43 -3.17 14.49
C SER A 503 -20.68 -3.68 15.71
N SER A 504 -19.58 -4.43 15.52
CA SER A 504 -18.83 -5.10 16.56
C SER A 504 -17.61 -4.27 16.96
N ASN A 505 -17.32 -4.25 18.24
CA ASN A 505 -16.07 -3.70 18.80
C ASN A 505 -15.45 -4.76 19.69
N PHE A 506 -15.01 -5.86 19.07
CA PHE A 506 -14.49 -7.04 19.74
C PHE A 506 -12.96 -6.99 19.83
N ILE A 507 -12.40 -7.70 20.82
CA ILE A 507 -10.94 -7.75 21.05
C ILE A 507 -10.23 -8.56 19.96
N TYR A 508 -10.83 -9.69 19.56
CA TYR A 508 -10.27 -10.63 18.58
C TYR A 508 -11.09 -10.67 17.28
N ASP A 509 -11.65 -9.52 16.91
CA ASP A 509 -12.29 -9.26 15.61
C ASP A 509 -13.13 -10.45 15.08
N ASP A 510 -12.69 -11.11 14.02
CA ASP A 510 -13.37 -12.23 13.36
C ASP A 510 -13.50 -13.48 14.25
N GLN A 511 -12.51 -13.76 15.10
CA GLN A 511 -12.55 -14.91 16.00
C GLN A 511 -13.68 -14.76 17.03
N ASP A 512 -13.85 -13.58 17.61
CA ASP A 512 -14.95 -13.30 18.53
C ASP A 512 -16.32 -13.40 17.85
N ILE A 513 -16.42 -12.91 16.61
CA ILE A 513 -17.64 -12.99 15.80
C ILE A 513 -18.01 -14.46 15.59
N LEU A 514 -17.07 -15.29 15.10
CA LEU A 514 -17.31 -16.71 14.86
C LEU A 514 -17.69 -17.46 16.14
N ASN A 515 -17.01 -17.18 17.25
CA ASN A 515 -17.32 -17.81 18.53
C ASN A 515 -18.73 -17.49 19.02
N ARG A 516 -19.19 -16.24 18.84
CA ARG A 516 -20.53 -15.81 19.19
C ARG A 516 -21.60 -16.44 18.29
N GLU A 517 -21.41 -16.36 16.97
CA GLU A 517 -22.44 -16.76 16.00
C GLU A 517 -22.53 -18.29 15.82
N CYS A 518 -21.42 -19.02 16.07
CA CYS A 518 -21.38 -20.48 15.93
C CYS A 518 -21.47 -21.26 17.23
N GLU A 519 -21.68 -20.57 18.38
CA GLU A 519 -21.73 -21.24 19.71
C GLU A 519 -22.68 -22.45 19.72
N GLY A 520 -22.20 -23.57 20.27
CA GLY A 520 -22.95 -24.82 20.39
C GLY A 520 -23.09 -25.62 19.07
N ARG A 521 -22.48 -25.14 17.97
CA ARG A 521 -22.47 -25.80 16.66
C ARG A 521 -21.06 -25.91 16.10
N VAL A 522 -20.09 -26.21 16.97
CA VAL A 522 -18.66 -26.38 16.66
C VAL A 522 -18.24 -27.80 17.01
N LEU A 523 -17.58 -28.48 16.07
CA LEU A 523 -16.90 -29.74 16.35
C LEU A 523 -15.47 -29.43 16.81
N PHE A 524 -15.10 -29.85 18.02
CA PHE A 524 -13.74 -29.64 18.51
C PHE A 524 -12.77 -30.68 17.97
N LEU A 525 -11.68 -30.17 17.36
CA LEU A 525 -10.56 -30.93 16.84
C LEU A 525 -9.52 -31.23 17.93
N ASP A 526 -8.65 -32.20 17.67
CA ASP A 526 -7.44 -32.40 18.46
C ASP A 526 -6.54 -31.16 18.38
N LEU A 527 -5.97 -30.75 19.53
CA LEU A 527 -5.11 -29.56 19.61
C LEU A 527 -3.84 -29.66 18.74
N ALA A 528 -3.43 -30.85 18.31
CA ALA A 528 -2.32 -31.03 17.39
C ALA A 528 -2.55 -30.32 16.03
N TRP A 529 -3.81 -30.08 15.65
CA TRP A 529 -4.16 -29.37 14.41
C TRP A 529 -4.06 -27.85 14.48
N ASP A 530 -3.75 -27.27 15.68
CA ASP A 530 -3.50 -25.83 15.80
C ASP A 530 -2.65 -25.55 17.05
N VAL A 531 -1.38 -25.98 16.99
CA VAL A 531 -0.44 -25.76 18.09
C VAL A 531 0.12 -24.35 18.00
N THR A 532 -0.37 -23.44 18.83
CA THR A 532 0.17 -22.10 18.93
C THR A 532 1.59 -22.13 19.54
N HIS A 533 2.53 -21.40 18.94
CA HIS A 533 3.89 -21.28 19.46
C HIS A 533 3.96 -20.48 20.78
N ASP A 534 5.05 -20.57 21.49
CA ASP A 534 5.26 -19.79 22.74
C ASP A 534 5.57 -18.32 22.42
N ASN A 535 4.51 -17.51 22.29
CA ASN A 535 4.61 -16.08 22.01
C ASN A 535 4.92 -15.30 23.30
N SER A 536 6.19 -15.02 23.58
CA SER A 536 6.64 -14.30 24.77
C SER A 536 6.33 -15.00 26.10
N ASN A 537 6.64 -16.28 26.23
CA ASN A 537 6.46 -17.07 27.44
C ASN A 537 4.98 -17.31 27.85
N ARG A 538 4.07 -17.31 26.86
CA ARG A 538 2.64 -17.52 27.14
C ARG A 538 2.32 -18.91 27.68
N ILE A 539 3.13 -19.92 27.39
CA ILE A 539 2.95 -21.27 27.96
C ILE A 539 2.94 -21.21 29.49
N GLN A 540 3.85 -20.46 30.08
CA GLN A 540 3.93 -20.34 31.55
C GLN A 540 3.01 -19.25 32.11
N GLU A 541 2.83 -18.15 31.41
CA GLU A 541 2.15 -16.97 31.93
C GLU A 541 0.65 -16.96 31.64
N VAL A 542 0.19 -17.73 30.65
CA VAL A 542 -1.21 -17.78 30.23
C VAL A 542 -1.74 -19.21 30.15
N TYR A 543 -1.11 -20.08 29.33
CA TYR A 543 -1.65 -21.43 29.05
C TYR A 543 -1.68 -22.30 30.28
N SER A 544 -0.73 -22.15 31.21
CA SER A 544 -0.73 -22.86 32.50
C SER A 544 -1.94 -22.51 33.39
N PHE A 545 -2.67 -21.44 33.08
CA PHE A 545 -3.92 -21.05 33.75
C PHE A 545 -5.16 -21.61 33.07
N ALA A 546 -5.04 -22.22 31.90
CA ALA A 546 -6.17 -22.92 31.26
C ALA A 546 -6.61 -24.15 32.10
N PRO A 547 -7.78 -24.73 31.83
CA PRO A 547 -8.18 -25.99 32.48
C PRO A 547 -7.07 -27.04 32.36
N ALA A 548 -6.75 -27.70 33.49
CA ALA A 548 -5.56 -28.57 33.59
C ALA A 548 -5.51 -29.66 32.51
N GLU A 549 -6.65 -30.27 32.20
CA GLU A 549 -6.75 -31.29 31.14
C GLU A 549 -6.35 -30.69 29.78
N LEU A 550 -6.85 -29.50 29.43
CA LEU A 550 -6.55 -28.82 28.18
C LEU A 550 -5.06 -28.45 28.10
N TYR A 551 -4.48 -27.94 29.20
CA TYR A 551 -3.07 -27.60 29.27
C TYR A 551 -2.17 -28.82 29.03
N HIS A 552 -2.49 -29.97 29.66
CA HIS A 552 -1.73 -31.20 29.44
C HIS A 552 -1.90 -31.74 28.03
N THR A 553 -3.12 -31.67 27.46
CA THR A 553 -3.37 -32.02 26.06
C THR A 553 -2.57 -31.14 25.12
N TYR A 554 -2.50 -29.83 25.37
CA TYR A 554 -1.69 -28.91 24.58
C TYR A 554 -0.18 -29.27 24.64
N LEU A 555 0.35 -29.58 25.83
CA LEU A 555 1.76 -29.96 25.95
C LEU A 555 2.06 -31.24 25.16
N ALA A 556 1.16 -32.23 25.19
CA ALA A 556 1.31 -33.46 24.41
C ALA A 556 1.20 -33.18 22.90
N ALA A 557 0.23 -32.38 22.46
CA ALA A 557 0.06 -31.97 21.08
C ALA A 557 1.29 -31.22 20.53
N ARG A 558 1.94 -30.43 21.38
CA ARG A 558 3.16 -29.69 21.03
C ARG A 558 4.37 -30.59 20.73
N GLU A 559 4.43 -31.79 21.29
CA GLU A 559 5.49 -32.75 20.97
C GLU A 559 5.35 -33.32 19.55
N HIS A 560 4.13 -33.42 19.03
CA HIS A 560 3.82 -33.98 17.71
C HIS A 560 2.78 -33.11 16.98
N PRO A 561 3.07 -31.83 16.68
CA PRO A 561 2.12 -30.95 16.05
C PRO A 561 1.83 -31.36 14.61
N GLN A 562 0.54 -31.31 14.22
CA GLN A 562 0.10 -31.44 12.84
C GLN A 562 0.11 -30.08 12.11
N ILE A 563 -0.18 -29.01 12.83
CA ILE A 563 -0.05 -27.63 12.38
C ILE A 563 0.59 -26.80 13.52
N ILE A 564 1.61 -26.02 13.19
CA ILE A 564 2.15 -25.00 14.07
C ILE A 564 1.59 -23.66 13.63
N HIS A 565 1.02 -22.90 14.58
CA HIS A 565 0.48 -21.58 14.35
C HIS A 565 1.32 -20.52 15.08
N TYR A 566 1.89 -19.60 14.31
CA TYR A 566 2.69 -18.48 14.84
C TYR A 566 1.78 -17.28 15.16
N ALA A 567 0.68 -17.53 15.93
CA ALA A 567 -0.26 -16.50 16.33
C ALA A 567 0.40 -15.39 17.18
N GLY A 568 -0.11 -14.16 17.11
CA GLY A 568 0.38 -13.02 17.87
C GLY A 568 1.54 -12.26 17.19
N PHE A 569 2.27 -11.45 17.97
CA PHE A 569 3.23 -10.48 17.42
C PHE A 569 4.65 -11.02 17.17
N GLN A 570 5.03 -12.14 17.79
CA GLN A 570 6.36 -12.75 17.57
C GLN A 570 6.31 -13.72 16.40
N LYS A 571 6.78 -13.28 15.26
CA LYS A 571 6.79 -14.06 14.02
C LYS A 571 8.21 -14.53 13.66
N PRO A 572 8.40 -15.75 13.10
CA PRO A 572 9.71 -16.26 12.68
C PRO A 572 10.47 -15.33 11.73
N TRP A 573 9.76 -14.62 10.84
CA TRP A 573 10.32 -13.68 9.86
C TRP A 573 10.64 -12.31 10.43
N LEU A 574 10.22 -12.01 11.68
CA LEU A 574 10.56 -10.79 12.41
C LEU A 574 11.60 -11.04 13.51
N TYR A 575 11.62 -12.25 14.10
CA TYR A 575 12.46 -12.59 15.24
C TYR A 575 13.07 -13.99 15.08
N ALA A 576 14.38 -14.06 14.81
CA ALA A 576 15.09 -15.33 14.53
C ALA A 576 15.07 -16.36 15.69
N THR A 577 14.77 -15.91 16.92
CA THR A 577 14.80 -16.73 18.13
C THR A 577 13.41 -17.08 18.65
N VAL A 578 12.39 -16.87 17.85
CA VAL A 578 11.02 -17.25 18.17
C VAL A 578 10.95 -18.77 18.32
N ASP A 579 10.13 -19.18 19.26
CA ASP A 579 9.82 -20.58 19.47
C ASP A 579 9.37 -21.27 18.17
N LEU A 580 9.88 -22.46 17.90
CA LEU A 580 9.64 -23.24 16.66
C LEU A 580 10.01 -22.53 15.34
N ALA A 581 10.70 -21.38 15.36
CA ALA A 581 11.12 -20.67 14.16
C ALA A 581 11.91 -21.54 13.15
N PRO A 582 12.81 -22.46 13.55
CA PRO A 582 13.50 -23.32 12.60
C PRO A 582 12.59 -24.14 11.70
N VAL A 583 11.39 -24.50 12.19
CA VAL A 583 10.40 -25.26 11.40
C VAL A 583 9.86 -24.40 10.27
N TRP A 584 9.45 -23.15 10.56
CA TRP A 584 9.01 -22.20 9.53
C TRP A 584 10.09 -21.99 8.46
N TRP A 585 11.32 -21.71 8.89
CA TRP A 585 12.45 -21.50 7.98
C TRP A 585 12.81 -22.74 7.14
N SER A 586 12.50 -23.95 7.60
CA SER A 586 12.71 -25.18 6.83
C SER A 586 11.87 -25.27 5.56
N TYR A 587 10.66 -24.67 5.59
CA TYR A 587 9.76 -24.57 4.43
C TYR A 587 10.01 -23.29 3.63
N ALA A 588 10.16 -22.14 4.27
CA ALA A 588 10.41 -20.87 3.63
C ALA A 588 11.60 -20.90 2.65
N ARG A 589 12.70 -21.57 3.03
CA ARG A 589 13.88 -21.76 2.17
C ARG A 589 13.65 -22.59 0.91
N LYS A 590 12.51 -23.28 0.81
CA LYS A 590 12.13 -24.06 -0.37
C LYS A 590 11.23 -23.26 -1.33
N THR A 591 10.99 -21.98 -1.05
CA THR A 591 10.15 -21.07 -1.83
C THR A 591 10.98 -19.99 -2.50
N PRO A 592 10.52 -19.41 -3.61
CA PRO A 592 11.18 -18.28 -4.26
C PRO A 592 11.23 -17.01 -3.38
N PHE A 593 10.52 -16.97 -2.26
CA PHE A 593 10.47 -15.83 -1.34
C PHE A 593 11.54 -15.85 -0.25
N TYR A 594 12.43 -16.86 -0.22
CA TYR A 594 13.38 -17.03 0.87
C TYR A 594 14.25 -15.80 1.13
N GLU A 595 14.81 -15.20 0.09
CA GLU A 595 15.67 -14.02 0.22
C GLU A 595 14.89 -12.79 0.69
N GLN A 596 13.64 -12.62 0.25
CA GLN A 596 12.78 -11.54 0.72
C GLN A 596 12.45 -11.70 2.21
N ALA A 597 12.12 -12.92 2.65
CA ALA A 597 11.88 -13.21 4.05
C ALA A 597 13.11 -12.94 4.93
N LEU A 598 14.31 -13.27 4.44
CA LEU A 598 15.57 -12.93 5.12
C LEU A 598 15.80 -11.41 5.19
N ALA A 599 15.49 -10.68 4.13
CA ALA A 599 15.59 -9.22 4.11
C ALA A 599 14.69 -8.59 5.18
N VAL A 600 13.43 -9.02 5.27
CA VAL A 600 12.49 -8.58 6.32
C VAL A 600 13.04 -8.83 7.72
N LEU A 601 13.60 -10.03 7.98
CA LEU A 601 14.22 -10.36 9.27
C LEU A 601 15.42 -9.45 9.60
N CYS A 602 16.25 -9.13 8.60
CA CYS A 602 17.40 -8.24 8.76
C CYS A 602 16.97 -6.80 9.06
N ASP A 603 15.96 -6.29 8.37
CA ASP A 603 15.44 -4.94 8.56
C ASP A 603 14.72 -4.77 9.90
N ALA A 604 13.93 -5.73 10.32
CA ALA A 604 13.29 -5.75 11.65
C ALA A 604 14.35 -5.67 12.78
N ARG A 605 15.49 -6.33 12.64
CA ARG A 605 16.62 -6.22 13.57
C ARG A 605 17.28 -4.84 13.53
N ARG A 606 17.43 -4.25 12.35
CA ARG A 606 18.01 -2.91 12.17
C ARG A 606 17.16 -1.84 12.82
N LEU A 607 15.85 -1.88 12.64
CA LEU A 607 14.91 -0.95 13.27
C LEU A 607 14.95 -1.05 14.80
N LYS A 608 14.96 -2.26 15.37
CA LYS A 608 15.10 -2.48 16.81
C LYS A 608 16.43 -1.94 17.37
N PHE A 609 17.52 -2.06 16.61
CA PHE A 609 18.82 -1.50 16.99
C PHE A 609 18.82 0.04 16.99
N VAL A 610 18.10 0.66 16.04
CA VAL A 610 17.91 2.13 15.97
C VAL A 610 17.03 2.61 17.13
N GLU A 611 15.97 1.89 17.48
CA GLU A 611 15.12 2.21 18.65
C GLU A 611 15.88 2.09 19.98
N ILE A 612 16.70 1.05 20.16
CA ILE A 612 17.55 0.92 21.35
C ILE A 612 18.53 2.09 21.44
N ARG A 613 19.09 2.55 20.31
CA ARG A 613 19.92 3.76 20.27
C ARG A 613 19.13 5.03 20.63
N LYS A 614 17.88 5.16 20.19
CA LYS A 614 17.00 6.29 20.55
C LYS A 614 16.58 6.26 22.02
N LYS A 615 16.30 5.08 22.58
CA LYS A 615 15.91 4.90 24.00
C LYS A 615 17.08 4.99 24.99
N ASN A 616 18.33 4.86 24.53
CA ASN A 616 19.53 5.04 25.36
C ASN A 616 20.28 6.33 24.98
N PRO A 617 19.86 7.48 25.48
CA PRO A 617 20.48 8.77 25.13
C PRO A 617 21.92 8.93 25.60
N VAL A 618 22.45 8.01 26.41
CA VAL A 618 23.84 8.03 26.88
C VAL A 618 24.85 7.80 25.74
N MET A 619 24.47 7.16 24.63
CA MET A 619 25.34 7.00 23.46
C MET A 619 25.26 8.12 22.42
N GLY A 620 24.31 9.05 22.54
CA GLY A 620 24.06 10.12 21.55
C GLY A 620 24.20 11.55 22.05
N LYS A 621 24.37 11.80 23.35
CA LYS A 621 24.64 13.16 23.81
C LYS A 621 26.04 13.56 23.35
N LYS A 622 26.09 14.44 22.35
CA LYS A 622 27.30 15.23 22.07
C LYS A 622 27.70 15.88 23.40
N ASN A 623 28.81 15.41 23.98
CA ASN A 623 29.34 16.00 25.21
C ASN A 623 29.57 17.49 24.92
N PRO A 624 28.89 18.44 25.61
CA PRO A 624 29.04 19.87 25.32
C PRO A 624 30.50 20.33 25.43
N LEU A 625 31.33 19.61 26.16
CA LEU A 625 32.78 19.80 26.19
C LEU A 625 33.46 19.52 24.84
N ARG A 626 32.87 18.77 23.94
CA ARG A 626 33.46 18.51 22.61
C ARG A 626 33.49 19.79 21.74
N HIS A 627 32.50 20.64 21.82
CA HIS A 627 32.53 21.90 21.09
C HIS A 627 33.66 22.84 21.49
N VAL A 628 34.16 22.70 22.72
CA VAL A 628 35.30 23.47 23.22
C VAL A 628 36.63 22.73 22.98
N ILE A 629 36.64 21.41 23.11
CA ILE A 629 37.85 20.57 23.05
C ILE A 629 38.24 20.23 21.60
N ASP A 630 37.28 19.98 20.70
CA ASP A 630 37.56 19.53 19.33
C ASP A 630 38.31 20.58 18.47
N PRO A 631 38.05 21.91 18.60
CA PRO A 631 38.87 22.93 17.95
C PRO A 631 40.27 23.08 18.54
N LEU A 632 40.44 22.83 19.86
CA LEU A 632 41.72 22.98 20.56
C LEU A 632 42.58 21.69 20.50
N LEU A 633 41.93 20.56 20.41
CA LEU A 633 42.56 19.23 20.36
C LEU A 633 41.84 18.36 19.29
N PRO A 634 42.16 18.54 18.00
CA PRO A 634 41.52 17.80 16.91
C PRO A 634 41.52 16.28 17.11
N VAL A 635 40.46 15.61 16.66
CA VAL A 635 40.35 14.14 16.72
C VAL A 635 41.53 13.51 15.97
N GLY A 636 42.25 12.59 16.63
CA GLY A 636 43.46 11.97 16.06
C GLY A 636 44.75 12.72 16.28
N SER A 637 44.76 13.90 16.91
CA SER A 637 46.02 14.63 17.24
C SER A 637 46.78 13.92 18.35
N PRO A 638 48.18 13.92 18.30
CA PRO A 638 49.02 13.31 19.34
C PRO A 638 48.74 13.86 20.74
N ALA A 639 48.37 15.14 20.84
CA ALA A 639 48.03 15.81 22.10
C ALA A 639 46.75 15.24 22.70
N ARG A 640 45.72 14.95 21.85
CA ARG A 640 44.47 14.36 22.30
C ARG A 640 44.62 12.91 22.74
N GLU A 641 45.47 12.14 22.07
CA GLU A 641 45.73 10.75 22.46
C GLU A 641 46.49 10.66 23.79
N LYS A 642 47.46 11.56 24.02
CA LYS A 642 48.16 11.66 25.33
C LYS A 642 47.21 12.05 26.46
N LEU A 643 46.24 12.96 26.20
CA LEU A 643 45.20 13.32 27.18
C LEU A 643 44.28 12.16 27.50
N LYS A 644 43.85 11.36 26.49
CA LYS A 644 43.05 10.17 26.69
C LYS A 644 43.78 9.11 27.52
N GLU A 645 45.07 8.94 27.27
CA GLU A 645 45.92 7.97 28.00
C GLU A 645 46.10 8.38 29.47
N SER A 646 46.28 9.70 29.71
CA SER A 646 46.32 10.23 31.08
C SER A 646 45.01 10.08 31.84
N ILE A 647 43.89 10.29 31.19
CA ILE A 647 42.55 10.09 31.77
C ILE A 647 42.29 8.59 32.03
N ARG A 648 42.77 7.69 31.15
CA ARG A 648 42.69 6.22 31.40
C ARG A 648 43.49 5.81 32.60
N LYS A 649 44.71 6.33 32.78
CA LYS A 649 45.58 6.06 33.95
C LYS A 649 44.95 6.56 35.27
N LEU A 650 44.21 7.67 35.22
CA LEU A 650 43.49 8.21 36.38
C LEU A 650 42.20 7.44 36.74
N LYS A 651 41.64 6.70 35.80
CA LYS A 651 40.42 5.89 36.02
C LYS A 651 40.70 4.41 36.32
N SER A 652 41.93 3.96 36.29
CA SER A 652 42.28 2.60 36.69
C SER A 652 42.28 2.51 38.23
N PRO A 653 41.50 1.63 38.86
CA PRO A 653 41.58 1.44 40.31
C PRO A 653 42.99 0.94 40.62
N GLN A 654 43.67 1.62 41.53
CA GLN A 654 44.87 1.06 42.14
C GLN A 654 44.48 -0.26 42.84
N LYS A 655 45.06 -1.37 42.39
CA LYS A 655 45.07 -2.63 43.12
C LYS A 655 45.91 -2.49 44.36
#